data_b09b28b3a48c4b57b36eb54b5355939b
#
_entry.id   b09b28b3a48c4b57b36eb54b5355939b
#
_cell.length_a   1.000
_cell.length_b   1.000
_cell.length_c   1.000
_cell.angle_alpha   90.00
_cell.angle_beta   90.00
_cell.angle_gamma   90.00
#
_symmetry.space_group_name_H-M   'P 1'
#
loop_
_entity.id
_entity.type
_entity.pdbx_description
1 polymer ?
#
loop_
_entity_poly.entity_id
_entity_poly.type
_entity_poly.pdbx_seq_one_letter_code
_entity_poly.pdbx_strand_id
1 'polypeptide(L)'
;MKHWWHILLFLGLSTYLDAQSQPAGFSQKITGEDISYFSPFREFANLALLTRCNGVSPIEWEAAAPTVQKGKVNYQFLIGFSNGTSGGDRLFDVYLDDSLIFTFKTKKIWLEVNSFQNESIFAPQSNLSFTLLEKDINKDMFGYLHIELPENQVGKRHFKIVGRDLQSRDWLMVFQYKAQTKVNVQPSALVLRVEQKRPINVQCLIQDGIDSISFVSTYVQFQNHFEPGYHYLTLPAFPAAFIGTDTLRFRAFAKGKPCIDSLLYLEVKPIKDLAFHLIHHSHNDIGYSHLQTEVAKIQTENIRAALRWIAKGGVGAIQPIWHIESLWAVENYLKEASATEEAAFVSAIKAGQLVLSANYANCLTGLMRPEEFVWLTAYAHELERKYGIHISNAMVTDIPGQTYAAFEAYAQQQIPYLSLGPNYVANHADHGDRVGGVIHETGDQPFLWQSKTDSSQQLFVWTAGKGYSYFHNISAGQQFFEWEKRLSAYTQELSAYPYDVVQLRYTKNADNGPVDTTLCEFIAAWNSKYSAPQLLLSNLDTLFSNFLKKYKDDLPVQSGEISPYWEDGAYSTAAEEIQARRLVKEVIDFEGQLNEIQKNQHQKALREIHRNLILFHEHTWGAWCSISAPDVFFTTEQWRIKKSFLDSAQAQFLRLDQQYGKPLKCTKLVGNQFTFTWDSTHSGIRSLRYKNQELLKQDTPGFGACIYSLGIAPQVSEVLSNTQIDINKGLQSIEHPNLKIDIQYDPTSDSNEFHLRFRIDKKAIRDKEALHICLPFELDNPSLTYGEETLLNYPVDQLAGSNKEFICVSDHLILEDKKFKITVFTPDCNLIELGSPIDETQTAGAKIWKRENQSVSPL
;
A
#
# COMPACT_ATOMS: atom_id res chain seq x y z
N MET A 1 -4.02 25.41 3.51
CA MET A 1 -3.08 26.49 3.92
C MET A 1 -1.70 26.15 3.38
N LYS A 2 -1.06 27.08 2.67
CA LYS A 2 0.17 26.87 1.93
C LYS A 2 1.33 26.51 2.85
N HIS A 3 1.86 25.29 2.79
CA HIS A 3 3.14 24.94 3.38
C HIS A 3 4.27 25.37 2.44
N TRP A 4 5.02 26.35 2.87
CA TRP A 4 6.25 26.78 2.21
C TRP A 4 7.37 25.80 2.58
N TRP A 5 7.88 25.08 1.59
CA TRP A 5 9.13 24.35 1.70
C TRP A 5 10.28 25.36 1.65
N HIS A 6 11.05 25.42 2.72
CA HIS A 6 12.31 26.18 2.71
C HIS A 6 13.36 25.37 1.94
N ILE A 7 13.57 25.77 0.69
CA ILE A 7 14.77 25.42 -0.06
C ILE A 7 15.94 26.16 0.59
N LEU A 8 16.80 25.43 1.29
CA LEU A 8 18.07 25.97 1.81
C LEU A 8 19.03 26.19 0.63
N LEU A 9 19.17 27.45 0.21
CA LEU A 9 20.17 27.90 -0.73
C LEU A 9 21.55 27.86 -0.05
N PHE A 10 22.40 26.90 -0.45
CA PHE A 10 23.81 26.90 -0.07
C PHE A 10 24.59 27.95 -0.86
N LEU A 11 24.84 29.12 -0.29
CA LEU A 11 25.87 30.04 -0.73
C LEU A 11 27.19 29.68 -0.03
N GLY A 12 27.94 28.76 -0.65
CA GLY A 12 29.30 28.47 -0.22
C GLY A 12 30.28 29.43 -0.89
N LEU A 13 30.91 30.29 -0.13
CA LEU A 13 32.14 30.97 -0.55
C LEU A 13 33.28 29.94 -0.60
N SER A 14 33.59 29.43 -1.77
CA SER A 14 34.76 28.59 -1.99
C SER A 14 36.02 29.48 -2.10
N THR A 15 36.83 29.47 -1.08
CA THR A 15 38.23 29.92 -1.18
C THR A 15 39.04 28.84 -1.90
N TYR A 16 39.76 29.25 -2.93
CA TYR A 16 40.64 28.40 -3.75
C TYR A 16 41.58 27.61 -2.86
N LEU A 17 41.42 26.29 -2.85
CA LEU A 17 42.45 25.30 -2.45
C LEU A 17 42.80 24.47 -3.68
N ASP A 18 44.06 24.13 -3.82
CA ASP A 18 44.62 23.30 -4.91
C ASP A 18 43.64 22.24 -5.40
N ALA A 19 43.28 22.32 -6.64
CA ALA A 19 42.28 21.48 -7.29
C ALA A 19 42.72 20.00 -7.28
N GLN A 20 42.43 19.30 -6.21
CA GLN A 20 42.22 17.86 -6.35
C GLN A 20 41.00 17.72 -7.23
N SER A 21 41.16 17.11 -8.40
CA SER A 21 40.10 16.90 -9.34
C SER A 21 38.95 16.12 -8.70
N GLN A 22 37.84 16.79 -8.55
CA GLN A 22 36.63 16.11 -8.09
C GLN A 22 36.04 15.27 -9.24
N PRO A 23 35.56 14.04 -8.97
CA PRO A 23 34.88 13.24 -9.97
C PRO A 23 33.67 14.00 -10.50
N ALA A 24 33.43 13.94 -11.80
CA ALA A 24 32.22 14.50 -12.39
C ALA A 24 31.02 13.61 -12.05
N GLY A 25 29.95 14.23 -11.57
CA GLY A 25 28.66 13.58 -11.32
C GLY A 25 27.66 13.78 -12.45
N PHE A 26 26.42 13.35 -12.23
CA PHE A 26 25.29 13.62 -13.10
C PHE A 26 24.99 15.13 -13.12
N SER A 27 25.02 15.77 -14.28
CA SER A 27 24.82 17.22 -14.39
C SER A 27 23.49 17.58 -15.03
N GLN A 28 23.06 16.86 -16.07
CA GLN A 28 21.83 17.17 -16.79
C GLN A 28 21.22 15.89 -17.36
N LYS A 29 19.88 15.74 -17.23
CA LYS A 29 19.10 14.71 -17.89
C LYS A 29 19.01 14.98 -19.39
N ILE A 30 19.07 13.92 -20.20
CA ILE A 30 18.79 13.92 -21.63
C ILE A 30 17.48 13.18 -21.88
N THR A 31 17.40 11.90 -21.47
CA THR A 31 16.19 11.10 -21.57
C THR A 31 15.99 10.24 -20.30
N GLY A 32 14.79 9.73 -20.14
CA GLY A 32 14.40 8.90 -19.02
C GLY A 32 13.39 9.59 -18.11
N GLU A 33 12.75 8.81 -17.29
CA GLU A 33 11.75 9.27 -16.32
C GLU A 33 12.45 9.77 -15.05
N ASP A 34 12.08 10.98 -14.60
CA ASP A 34 12.49 11.45 -13.29
C ASP A 34 11.61 10.79 -12.22
N ILE A 35 12.24 10.23 -11.22
CA ILE A 35 11.57 9.62 -10.09
C ILE A 35 12.09 10.20 -8.79
N SER A 36 11.17 10.59 -7.90
CA SER A 36 11.49 10.85 -6.51
C SER A 36 11.50 9.53 -5.77
N TYR A 37 12.65 9.13 -5.27
CA TYR A 37 12.82 7.84 -4.60
C TYR A 37 13.23 8.00 -3.14
N PHE A 38 12.65 7.16 -2.28
CA PHE A 38 13.01 7.08 -0.87
C PHE A 38 14.33 6.32 -0.69
N SER A 39 15.45 6.98 -0.93
CA SER A 39 16.78 6.40 -0.74
C SER A 39 17.31 6.68 0.66
N PRO A 40 18.32 5.92 1.14
CA PRO A 40 19.04 6.24 2.38
C PRO A 40 19.67 7.63 2.38
N PHE A 41 19.86 8.21 1.18
CA PHE A 41 20.49 9.54 0.99
C PHE A 41 19.51 10.63 0.60
N ARG A 42 18.23 10.51 0.96
CA ARG A 42 17.17 11.44 0.56
C ARG A 42 17.51 12.91 0.81
N GLU A 43 18.18 13.20 1.90
CA GLU A 43 18.63 14.55 2.26
C GLU A 43 19.70 15.09 1.32
N PHE A 44 20.37 14.21 0.56
CA PHE A 44 21.48 14.54 -0.34
C PHE A 44 21.13 14.32 -1.80
N ALA A 45 20.29 13.32 -2.09
CA ALA A 45 19.91 12.90 -3.43
C ALA A 45 18.51 12.26 -3.39
N ASN A 46 17.51 12.99 -3.88
CA ASN A 46 16.11 12.58 -3.85
C ASN A 46 15.46 12.50 -5.25
N LEU A 47 16.17 12.88 -6.29
CA LEU A 47 15.72 12.78 -7.67
C LEU A 47 16.64 11.84 -8.43
N ALA A 48 16.08 10.87 -9.12
CA ALA A 48 16.81 9.88 -9.88
C ALA A 48 16.18 9.66 -11.27
N LEU A 49 16.99 9.14 -12.19
CA LEU A 49 16.53 8.53 -13.43
C LEU A 49 16.43 7.04 -13.21
N LEU A 50 15.29 6.46 -13.53
CA LEU A 50 15.00 5.03 -13.36
C LEU A 50 15.10 4.28 -14.69
N THR A 51 15.85 3.20 -14.72
CA THR A 51 15.80 2.19 -15.78
C THR A 51 15.46 0.81 -15.22
N ARG A 52 14.92 -0.05 -16.06
CA ARG A 52 14.62 -1.44 -15.71
C ARG A 52 15.44 -2.41 -16.55
N CYS A 53 15.77 -3.56 -15.98
CA CYS A 53 16.64 -4.53 -16.63
C CYS A 53 16.03 -5.16 -17.90
N ASN A 54 14.72 -5.02 -18.15
CA ASN A 54 14.07 -5.45 -19.40
C ASN A 54 14.31 -4.52 -20.61
N GLY A 55 15.03 -3.42 -20.44
CA GLY A 55 15.39 -2.48 -21.52
C GLY A 55 14.30 -1.54 -22.01
N VAL A 56 13.10 -1.57 -21.38
CA VAL A 56 11.95 -0.76 -21.85
C VAL A 56 12.13 0.75 -21.62
N SER A 57 12.90 1.16 -20.62
CA SER A 57 13.11 2.56 -20.25
C SER A 57 14.58 2.89 -20.10
N PRO A 58 15.34 3.08 -21.21
CA PRO A 58 16.72 3.52 -21.12
C PRO A 58 16.81 4.92 -20.51
N ILE A 59 17.89 5.17 -19.75
CA ILE A 59 18.17 6.47 -19.16
C ILE A 59 19.43 7.06 -19.76
N GLU A 60 19.45 8.37 -19.98
CA GLU A 60 20.56 9.11 -20.58
C GLU A 60 20.78 10.44 -19.85
N TRP A 61 22.02 10.77 -19.59
CA TRP A 61 22.41 12.02 -18.92
C TRP A 61 23.77 12.54 -19.38
N GLU A 62 23.98 13.84 -19.18
CA GLU A 62 25.30 14.45 -19.31
C GLU A 62 26.04 14.43 -17.97
N ALA A 63 27.32 14.15 -18.00
CA ALA A 63 28.22 14.40 -16.89
C ALA A 63 29.12 15.59 -17.19
N ALA A 64 29.39 16.40 -16.15
CA ALA A 64 30.35 17.51 -16.25
C ALA A 64 31.74 16.98 -16.62
N ALA A 65 32.52 17.78 -17.31
CA ALA A 65 33.90 17.40 -17.64
C ALA A 65 34.78 17.31 -16.37
N PRO A 66 35.33 16.13 -16.03
CA PRO A 66 36.24 16.01 -14.90
C PRO A 66 37.63 16.55 -15.28
N THR A 67 38.45 16.83 -14.28
CA THR A 67 39.88 17.12 -14.50
C THR A 67 40.67 15.83 -14.64
N VAL A 68 41.82 15.90 -15.40
CA VAL A 68 42.69 14.75 -15.58
C VAL A 68 43.57 14.53 -14.36
N GLN A 69 43.62 13.28 -13.89
CA GLN A 69 44.56 12.87 -12.87
C GLN A 69 45.40 11.64 -13.35
N LYS A 70 46.71 11.75 -13.29
CA LYS A 70 47.59 10.63 -13.62
C LYS A 70 47.31 10.01 -14.99
N GLY A 71 46.93 10.84 -15.98
CA GLY A 71 46.61 10.34 -17.32
C GLY A 71 45.25 9.68 -17.46
N LYS A 72 44.33 9.86 -16.46
CA LYS A 72 42.98 9.33 -16.49
C LYS A 72 41.96 10.39 -16.10
N VAL A 73 40.72 10.23 -16.57
CA VAL A 73 39.53 11.00 -16.15
C VAL A 73 38.62 10.09 -15.37
N ASN A 74 38.03 10.61 -14.29
CA ASN A 74 37.17 9.84 -13.38
C ASN A 74 35.78 10.44 -13.30
N TYR A 75 34.76 9.64 -13.61
CA TYR A 75 33.35 9.92 -13.40
C TYR A 75 32.84 9.12 -12.22
N GLN A 76 32.09 9.76 -11.34
CA GLN A 76 31.50 9.13 -10.15
C GLN A 76 30.00 9.43 -10.12
N PHE A 77 29.20 8.41 -10.16
CA PHE A 77 27.73 8.53 -10.10
C PHE A 77 27.20 7.85 -8.84
N LEU A 78 26.31 8.50 -8.12
CA LEU A 78 25.52 7.85 -7.08
C LEU A 78 24.43 7.04 -7.76
N ILE A 79 24.41 5.74 -7.54
CA ILE A 79 23.42 4.81 -8.09
C ILE A 79 22.75 4.01 -6.98
N GLY A 80 21.55 3.53 -7.28
CA GLY A 80 20.89 2.49 -6.50
C GLY A 80 20.39 1.39 -7.43
N PHE A 81 20.30 0.15 -6.95
CA PHE A 81 19.71 -0.94 -7.71
C PHE A 81 19.09 -1.99 -6.80
N SER A 82 18.06 -2.64 -7.34
CA SER A 82 17.29 -3.68 -6.66
C SER A 82 18.19 -4.85 -6.23
N ASN A 83 17.92 -5.42 -5.07
CA ASN A 83 18.59 -6.61 -4.56
C ASN A 83 18.33 -7.88 -5.39
N GLY A 84 17.35 -7.84 -6.32
CA GLY A 84 17.03 -8.91 -7.25
C GLY A 84 16.48 -10.18 -6.60
N THR A 85 15.34 -10.07 -5.98
CA THR A 85 14.64 -11.15 -5.28
C THR A 85 14.41 -12.42 -6.11
N SER A 86 14.46 -12.35 -7.43
CA SER A 86 14.30 -13.48 -8.35
C SER A 86 15.58 -14.28 -8.64
N GLY A 87 16.69 -14.02 -7.95
CA GLY A 87 17.85 -14.93 -7.90
C GLY A 87 18.78 -14.96 -9.11
N GLY A 88 18.60 -14.09 -10.12
CA GLY A 88 19.43 -14.03 -11.32
C GLY A 88 20.36 -12.83 -11.36
N ASP A 89 21.43 -12.92 -12.18
CA ASP A 89 22.22 -11.74 -12.55
C ASP A 89 21.34 -10.75 -13.31
N ARG A 90 21.39 -9.48 -12.95
CA ARG A 90 20.81 -8.41 -13.75
C ARG A 90 21.91 -7.70 -14.49
N LEU A 91 21.70 -7.52 -15.79
CA LEU A 91 22.67 -6.95 -16.70
C LEU A 91 22.20 -5.58 -17.16
N PHE A 92 23.08 -4.58 -17.01
CA PHE A 92 22.83 -3.23 -17.51
C PHE A 92 24.01 -2.81 -18.36
N ASP A 93 23.76 -2.51 -19.63
CA ASP A 93 24.75 -2.00 -20.56
C ASP A 93 24.98 -0.51 -20.35
N VAL A 94 26.25 -0.12 -20.16
CA VAL A 94 26.69 1.27 -19.96
C VAL A 94 27.36 1.76 -21.23
N TYR A 95 26.79 2.82 -21.81
CA TYR A 95 27.29 3.47 -23.01
C TYR A 95 27.92 4.82 -22.67
N LEU A 96 28.91 5.19 -23.44
CA LEU A 96 29.55 6.50 -23.48
C LEU A 96 29.49 7.02 -24.91
N ASP A 97 28.85 8.18 -25.15
CA ASP A 97 28.69 8.77 -26.47
C ASP A 97 28.27 7.71 -27.52
N ASP A 98 27.20 6.97 -27.21
CA ASP A 98 26.57 5.88 -27.97
C ASP A 98 27.45 4.60 -28.16
N SER A 99 28.66 4.57 -27.61
CA SER A 99 29.49 3.39 -27.64
C SER A 99 29.34 2.55 -26.38
N LEU A 100 29.06 1.27 -26.50
CA LEU A 100 28.99 0.34 -25.35
C LEU A 100 30.39 0.22 -24.74
N ILE A 101 30.54 0.60 -23.47
CA ILE A 101 31.84 0.54 -22.77
C ILE A 101 31.88 -0.56 -21.73
N PHE A 102 30.79 -0.84 -21.03
CA PHE A 102 30.71 -1.85 -19.98
C PHE A 102 29.37 -2.56 -19.96
N THR A 103 29.32 -3.76 -19.37
CA THR A 103 28.10 -4.39 -18.89
C THR A 103 28.20 -4.54 -17.37
N PHE A 104 27.32 -3.82 -16.65
CA PHE A 104 27.25 -3.86 -15.20
C PHE A 104 26.41 -5.06 -14.76
N LYS A 105 26.94 -5.89 -13.85
CA LYS A 105 26.30 -7.09 -13.31
C LYS A 105 25.99 -6.91 -11.84
N THR A 106 24.72 -7.02 -11.44
CA THR A 106 24.32 -6.75 -10.06
C THR A 106 24.62 -7.90 -9.08
N LYS A 107 24.59 -9.16 -9.52
CA LYS A 107 24.68 -10.34 -8.63
C LYS A 107 25.95 -10.45 -7.80
N LYS A 108 27.08 -10.05 -8.33
CA LYS A 108 28.35 -10.12 -7.59
C LYS A 108 28.36 -9.30 -6.31
N ILE A 109 27.51 -8.28 -6.23
CA ILE A 109 27.49 -7.32 -5.12
C ILE A 109 26.67 -7.83 -3.93
N TRP A 110 25.71 -8.73 -4.16
CA TRP A 110 24.88 -9.28 -3.08
C TRP A 110 25.60 -10.24 -2.15
N LEU A 111 26.62 -10.90 -2.65
CA LEU A 111 27.30 -12.02 -2.01
C LEU A 111 28.49 -11.59 -1.14
N GLU A 112 28.41 -10.47 -0.41
CA GLU A 112 29.44 -10.08 0.60
C GLU A 112 30.56 -9.14 0.12
N VAL A 113 30.49 -8.62 -1.10
CA VAL A 113 31.55 -7.73 -1.61
C VAL A 113 31.10 -6.27 -1.54
N ASN A 114 31.80 -5.45 -0.76
CA ASN A 114 31.53 -4.01 -0.62
C ASN A 114 32.00 -3.19 -1.83
N SER A 115 32.81 -3.79 -2.70
CA SER A 115 33.27 -3.19 -3.95
C SER A 115 33.62 -4.25 -4.99
N PHE A 116 33.52 -3.90 -6.27
CA PHE A 116 33.96 -4.76 -7.35
C PHE A 116 34.52 -3.94 -8.51
N GLN A 117 35.37 -4.58 -9.32
CA GLN A 117 35.86 -4.04 -10.57
C GLN A 117 35.43 -4.92 -11.72
N ASN A 118 34.96 -4.30 -12.80
CA ASN A 118 34.70 -4.98 -14.08
C ASN A 118 35.77 -4.60 -15.10
N GLU A 119 36.28 -5.59 -15.79
CA GLU A 119 37.17 -5.32 -16.94
C GLU A 119 36.35 -4.72 -18.10
N SER A 120 36.92 -3.72 -18.75
CA SER A 120 36.29 -3.14 -19.93
C SER A 120 36.26 -4.15 -21.07
N ILE A 121 35.10 -4.34 -21.68
CA ILE A 121 34.95 -5.22 -22.84
C ILE A 121 35.39 -4.51 -24.14
N PHE A 122 35.21 -3.18 -24.20
CA PHE A 122 35.33 -2.42 -25.46
C PHE A 122 36.24 -1.18 -25.37
N ALA A 123 36.70 -0.77 -24.21
CA ALA A 123 37.54 0.41 -24.03
C ALA A 123 38.85 0.03 -23.30
N PRO A 124 39.90 -0.29 -24.00
CA PRO A 124 41.21 -0.60 -23.39
C PRO A 124 41.64 0.54 -22.45
N GLN A 125 42.21 0.18 -21.30
CA GLN A 125 42.64 1.12 -20.23
C GLN A 125 41.54 1.84 -19.45
N SER A 126 40.27 1.53 -19.71
CA SER A 126 39.12 2.01 -18.92
C SER A 126 38.75 1.01 -17.83
N ASN A 127 38.24 1.52 -16.72
CA ASN A 127 37.85 0.69 -15.58
C ASN A 127 36.46 1.12 -15.06
N LEU A 128 35.63 0.15 -14.73
CA LEU A 128 34.34 0.38 -14.03
C LEU A 128 34.38 -0.33 -12.68
N SER A 129 34.15 0.42 -11.63
CA SER A 129 34.05 -0.14 -10.27
C SER A 129 32.82 0.39 -9.54
N PHE A 130 32.40 -0.35 -8.54
CA PHE A 130 31.30 0.07 -7.66
C PHE A 130 31.78 -0.02 -6.22
N THR A 131 31.47 1.04 -5.45
CA THR A 131 31.70 1.08 -4.01
C THR A 131 30.38 1.20 -3.29
N LEU A 132 30.01 0.20 -2.49
CA LEU A 132 28.80 0.20 -1.69
C LEU A 132 28.91 1.23 -0.56
N LEU A 133 27.92 2.10 -0.42
CA LEU A 133 27.79 3.03 0.70
C LEU A 133 26.78 2.54 1.74
N GLU A 134 25.63 2.02 1.27
CA GLU A 134 24.54 1.62 2.14
C GLU A 134 23.72 0.49 1.50
N LYS A 135 23.20 -0.40 2.33
CA LYS A 135 22.09 -1.29 2.01
C LYS A 135 20.88 -0.79 2.76
N ASP A 136 19.80 -0.53 2.03
CA ASP A 136 18.57 -0.11 2.68
C ASP A 136 17.87 -1.27 3.41
N ILE A 137 16.69 -0.98 3.98
CA ILE A 137 15.89 -1.97 4.72
C ILE A 137 15.40 -3.13 3.84
N ASN A 138 15.25 -2.90 2.53
CA ASN A 138 14.89 -3.90 1.53
C ASN A 138 16.12 -4.67 1.02
N LYS A 139 17.31 -4.33 1.54
CA LYS A 139 18.62 -4.82 1.09
C LYS A 139 18.97 -4.37 -0.32
N ASP A 140 18.31 -3.34 -0.83
CA ASP A 140 18.70 -2.69 -2.07
C ASP A 140 20.03 -1.95 -1.88
N MET A 141 20.81 -1.91 -2.93
CA MET A 141 22.20 -1.45 -2.87
C MET A 141 22.30 -0.01 -3.34
N PHE A 142 22.96 0.84 -2.55
CA PHE A 142 23.24 2.24 -2.91
C PHE A 142 24.72 2.52 -2.76
N GLY A 143 25.32 3.18 -3.77
CA GLY A 143 26.74 3.47 -3.74
C GLY A 143 27.25 4.23 -4.94
N TYR A 144 28.54 4.32 -5.06
CA TYR A 144 29.20 5.02 -6.14
C TYR A 144 29.61 4.08 -7.27
N LEU A 145 29.15 4.38 -8.47
CA LEU A 145 29.65 3.83 -9.71
C LEU A 145 30.81 4.73 -10.21
N HIS A 146 32.00 4.18 -10.29
CA HIS A 146 33.20 4.85 -10.78
C HIS A 146 33.52 4.38 -12.18
N ILE A 147 33.72 5.32 -13.10
CA ILE A 147 34.14 5.05 -14.46
C ILE A 147 35.42 5.84 -14.73
N GLU A 148 36.55 5.13 -14.82
CA GLU A 148 37.83 5.68 -15.20
C GLU A 148 38.04 5.50 -16.70
N LEU A 149 38.37 6.59 -17.38
CA LEU A 149 38.63 6.62 -18.82
C LEU A 149 40.03 7.19 -19.09
N PRO A 150 40.64 6.89 -20.25
CA PRO A 150 41.92 7.50 -20.67
C PRO A 150 41.83 9.03 -20.78
N GLU A 151 42.92 9.74 -20.64
CA GLU A 151 43.04 11.20 -20.67
C GLU A 151 42.46 11.84 -21.93
N ASN A 152 42.58 11.18 -23.07
CA ASN A 152 42.02 11.64 -24.34
C ASN A 152 40.48 11.67 -24.38
N GLN A 153 39.82 11.20 -23.32
CA GLN A 153 38.37 11.19 -23.15
C GLN A 153 37.87 12.34 -22.26
N VAL A 154 38.65 13.40 -22.05
CA VAL A 154 38.25 14.59 -21.29
C VAL A 154 37.12 15.35 -22.03
N GLY A 155 36.15 15.82 -21.31
CA GLY A 155 35.08 16.69 -21.81
C GLY A 155 33.74 16.38 -21.20
N LYS A 156 32.70 17.16 -21.60
CA LYS A 156 31.33 16.75 -21.33
C LYS A 156 31.06 15.45 -22.06
N ARG A 157 30.46 14.51 -21.37
CA ARG A 157 30.16 13.18 -21.91
C ARG A 157 28.71 12.83 -21.71
N HIS A 158 28.20 12.10 -22.67
CA HIS A 158 26.88 11.53 -22.66
C HIS A 158 26.95 10.07 -22.19
N PHE A 159 26.28 9.78 -21.09
CA PHE A 159 26.14 8.42 -20.53
C PHE A 159 24.74 7.91 -20.76
N LYS A 160 24.63 6.59 -21.02
CA LYS A 160 23.38 5.89 -21.17
C LYS A 160 23.46 4.54 -20.48
N ILE A 161 22.37 4.16 -19.80
CA ILE A 161 22.23 2.79 -19.24
C ILE A 161 20.95 2.17 -19.80
N VAL A 162 21.09 0.91 -20.24
CA VAL A 162 19.99 0.10 -20.78
C VAL A 162 20.02 -1.28 -20.13
N GLY A 163 18.87 -1.73 -19.64
CA GLY A 163 18.73 -3.10 -19.14
C GLY A 163 18.77 -4.14 -20.28
N ARG A 164 19.16 -5.37 -19.96
CA ARG A 164 19.45 -6.43 -20.94
C ARG A 164 18.72 -7.74 -20.68
N ASP A 165 17.97 -7.86 -19.59
CA ASP A 165 17.23 -9.05 -19.21
C ASP A 165 15.73 -8.85 -19.46
N LEU A 166 15.23 -9.38 -20.56
CA LEU A 166 13.84 -9.22 -20.98
C LEU A 166 12.80 -9.82 -20.02
N GLN A 167 13.22 -10.71 -19.12
CA GLN A 167 12.32 -11.42 -18.21
C GLN A 167 12.17 -10.75 -16.85
N SER A 168 12.92 -9.69 -16.55
CA SER A 168 12.86 -9.04 -15.25
C SER A 168 12.67 -7.53 -15.35
N ARG A 169 11.89 -6.98 -14.43
CA ARG A 169 11.69 -5.53 -14.25
C ARG A 169 12.49 -4.96 -13.07
N ASP A 170 13.48 -5.68 -12.56
CA ASP A 170 14.39 -5.15 -11.54
C ASP A 170 14.97 -3.81 -12.00
N TRP A 171 15.15 -2.91 -11.07
CA TRP A 171 15.46 -1.53 -11.36
C TRP A 171 16.90 -1.16 -11.08
N LEU A 172 17.38 -0.12 -11.79
CA LEU A 172 18.59 0.63 -11.50
C LEU A 172 18.25 2.12 -11.61
N MET A 173 18.76 2.90 -10.67
CA MET A 173 18.59 4.35 -10.61
C MET A 173 19.95 5.04 -10.65
N VAL A 174 20.00 6.21 -11.34
CA VAL A 174 21.14 7.13 -11.27
C VAL A 174 20.63 8.44 -10.67
N PHE A 175 21.18 8.84 -9.52
CA PHE A 175 20.73 10.01 -8.79
C PHE A 175 21.34 11.31 -9.34
N GLN A 176 20.53 12.35 -9.39
CA GLN A 176 21.02 13.70 -9.60
C GLN A 176 21.80 14.15 -8.35
N TYR A 177 23.10 14.04 -8.42
CA TYR A 177 23.98 14.23 -7.29
C TYR A 177 25.30 14.88 -7.73
N LYS A 178 25.79 15.83 -6.92
CA LYS A 178 27.16 16.33 -6.99
C LYS A 178 28.03 15.62 -5.96
N ALA A 179 29.15 15.07 -6.41
CA ALA A 179 30.14 14.45 -5.51
C ALA A 179 30.78 15.52 -4.62
N GLN A 180 30.29 15.69 -3.41
CA GLN A 180 30.81 16.63 -2.41
C GLN A 180 30.45 16.15 -1.01
N THR A 181 31.32 16.47 -0.03
CA THR A 181 30.98 16.23 1.37
C THR A 181 29.79 17.07 1.75
N LYS A 182 28.76 16.43 2.28
CA LYS A 182 27.49 17.05 2.71
C LYS A 182 27.14 16.61 4.12
N VAL A 183 26.42 17.48 4.82
CA VAL A 183 25.88 17.20 6.14
C VAL A 183 24.43 17.68 6.22
N ASN A 184 23.59 16.86 6.85
CA ASN A 184 22.27 17.24 7.29
C ASN A 184 22.20 17.09 8.80
N VAL A 185 21.70 18.10 9.51
CA VAL A 185 21.56 18.08 10.98
C VAL A 185 20.15 18.45 11.36
N GLN A 186 19.53 17.60 12.16
CA GLN A 186 18.18 17.83 12.65
C GLN A 186 18.11 17.64 14.17
N PRO A 187 17.47 18.57 14.92
CA PRO A 187 17.13 18.34 16.32
C PRO A 187 16.23 17.12 16.47
N SER A 188 16.57 16.23 17.37
CA SER A 188 15.76 15.03 17.64
C SER A 188 14.58 15.38 18.57
N ALA A 189 13.48 14.64 18.40
CA ALA A 189 12.35 14.66 19.33
C ALA A 189 12.49 13.65 20.49
N LEU A 190 13.63 12.97 20.58
CA LEU A 190 13.95 12.06 21.68
C LEU A 190 14.56 12.83 22.86
N VAL A 191 14.34 12.33 24.09
CA VAL A 191 14.98 12.90 25.31
C VAL A 191 15.81 11.83 25.97
N LEU A 192 17.12 12.03 26.01
CA LEU A 192 18.05 11.14 26.71
C LEU A 192 17.76 11.16 28.22
N ARG A 193 17.60 9.99 28.84
CA ARG A 193 17.15 9.85 30.23
C ARG A 193 18.16 10.38 31.25
N VAL A 194 19.44 10.07 31.04
CA VAL A 194 20.49 10.44 31.99
C VAL A 194 20.83 11.92 31.86
N GLU A 195 21.13 12.38 30.66
CA GLU A 195 21.56 13.74 30.38
C GLU A 195 20.42 14.76 30.43
N GLN A 196 19.16 14.32 30.36
CA GLN A 196 17.99 15.19 30.24
C GLN A 196 18.12 16.17 29.06
N LYS A 197 18.69 15.66 27.96
CA LYS A 197 18.97 16.42 26.73
C LYS A 197 18.28 15.84 25.53
N ARG A 198 17.92 16.72 24.60
CA ARG A 198 17.52 16.37 23.26
C ARG A 198 18.78 16.29 22.41
N PRO A 199 19.04 15.16 21.71
CA PRO A 199 20.17 15.06 20.80
C PRO A 199 19.89 15.79 19.48
N ILE A 200 20.94 15.99 18.71
CA ILE A 200 20.85 16.24 17.26
C ILE A 200 21.19 14.97 16.52
N ASN A 201 20.47 14.70 15.46
CA ASN A 201 20.75 13.65 14.49
C ASN A 201 21.53 14.25 13.34
N VAL A 202 22.69 13.68 13.08
CA VAL A 202 23.62 14.16 12.04
C VAL A 202 23.81 13.08 11.02
N GLN A 203 23.49 13.37 9.77
CA GLN A 203 23.77 12.53 8.61
C GLN A 203 24.89 13.18 7.82
N CYS A 204 25.95 12.44 7.56
CA CYS A 204 27.10 12.94 6.82
C CYS A 204 27.40 12.03 5.64
N LEU A 205 27.64 12.61 4.48
CA LEU A 205 28.23 11.93 3.33
C LEU A 205 29.62 12.53 3.12
N ILE A 206 30.64 11.75 3.43
CA ILE A 206 32.05 12.20 3.47
C ILE A 206 32.77 11.67 2.23
N GLN A 207 33.42 12.59 1.50
CA GLN A 207 34.23 12.25 0.33
C GLN A 207 35.67 11.90 0.70
N ASP A 208 36.35 11.25 -0.23
CA ASP A 208 37.78 10.98 -0.11
C ASP A 208 38.59 12.25 0.14
N GLY A 209 39.64 12.14 1.00
CA GLY A 209 40.49 13.24 1.36
C GLY A 209 40.01 14.13 2.50
N ILE A 210 38.84 13.86 3.08
CA ILE A 210 38.42 14.46 4.35
C ILE A 210 38.91 13.58 5.51
N ASP A 211 39.64 14.17 6.44
CA ASP A 211 40.20 13.45 7.59
C ASP A 211 39.29 13.46 8.80
N SER A 212 38.64 14.62 9.07
CA SER A 212 37.80 14.80 10.23
C SER A 212 36.74 15.86 9.99
N ILE A 213 35.66 15.79 10.79
CA ILE A 213 34.62 16.81 10.84
C ILE A 213 34.43 17.29 12.26
N SER A 214 33.95 18.52 12.41
CA SER A 214 33.60 19.11 13.72
C SER A 214 32.23 19.82 13.65
N PHE A 215 31.54 19.78 14.79
CA PHE A 215 30.29 20.51 15.03
C PHE A 215 30.49 21.33 16.31
N VAL A 216 30.29 22.65 16.24
CA VAL A 216 30.46 23.56 17.38
C VAL A 216 29.30 24.54 17.46
N SER A 217 28.64 24.59 18.60
CA SER A 217 27.65 25.61 18.96
C SER A 217 27.69 25.89 20.48
N THR A 218 26.72 26.64 21.00
CA THR A 218 26.52 26.82 22.44
C THR A 218 26.26 25.48 23.16
N TYR A 219 25.60 24.52 22.48
CA TYR A 219 25.13 23.27 23.07
C TYR A 219 25.93 22.05 22.65
N VAL A 220 26.64 22.12 21.52
CA VAL A 220 27.37 21.01 20.94
C VAL A 220 28.84 21.35 20.77
N GLN A 221 29.70 20.45 21.21
CA GLN A 221 31.14 20.48 20.91
C GLN A 221 31.57 19.07 20.54
N PHE A 222 31.85 18.85 19.25
CA PHE A 222 32.18 17.54 18.71
C PHE A 222 33.21 17.67 17.60
N GLN A 223 34.20 16.81 17.61
CA GLN A 223 35.16 16.60 16.51
C GLN A 223 35.58 15.14 16.50
N ASN A 224 35.59 14.53 15.31
CA ASN A 224 36.04 13.17 15.18
C ASN A 224 36.60 12.90 13.76
N HIS A 225 37.30 11.80 13.64
CA HIS A 225 37.84 11.26 12.42
C HIS A 225 36.84 10.32 11.75
N PHE A 226 36.72 10.39 10.43
CA PHE A 226 35.79 9.56 9.68
C PHE A 226 36.41 9.05 8.39
N GLU A 227 36.14 7.80 8.08
CA GLU A 227 36.38 7.23 6.76
C GLU A 227 35.38 7.80 5.74
N PRO A 228 35.77 7.84 4.46
CA PRO A 228 34.85 8.21 3.40
C PRO A 228 33.58 7.32 3.39
N GLY A 229 32.43 7.90 3.12
CA GLY A 229 31.18 7.17 3.10
C GLY A 229 30.06 7.90 3.83
N TYR A 230 28.97 7.16 4.07
CA TYR A 230 27.79 7.65 4.78
C TYR A 230 27.89 7.33 6.29
N HIS A 231 27.63 8.34 7.12
CA HIS A 231 27.66 8.22 8.57
C HIS A 231 26.42 8.85 9.19
N TYR A 232 25.94 8.19 10.23
CA TYR A 232 24.86 8.69 11.08
C TYR A 232 25.36 8.81 12.51
N LEU A 233 25.10 9.99 13.15
CA LEU A 233 25.51 10.28 14.53
C LEU A 233 24.33 10.83 15.31
N THR A 234 24.27 10.47 16.58
CA THR A 234 23.34 11.07 17.56
C THR A 234 24.18 11.76 18.65
N LEU A 235 24.15 13.08 18.68
CA LEU A 235 24.96 13.89 19.60
C LEU A 235 24.09 14.57 20.64
N PRO A 236 24.31 14.40 21.95
CA PRO A 236 23.63 15.16 23.01
C PRO A 236 23.79 16.67 22.77
N ALA A 237 22.69 17.41 22.77
CA ALA A 237 22.71 18.84 22.45
C ALA A 237 21.88 19.67 23.44
N PHE A 238 20.61 19.87 23.14
CA PHE A 238 19.78 20.85 23.83
C PHE A 238 19.22 20.33 25.16
N PRO A 239 19.05 21.17 26.20
CA PRO A 239 18.21 20.82 27.34
C PRO A 239 16.82 20.33 26.86
N ALA A 240 16.21 19.39 27.58
CA ALA A 240 14.93 18.79 27.17
C ALA A 240 13.82 19.84 26.92
N ALA A 241 13.76 20.88 27.74
CA ALA A 241 12.76 21.95 27.64
C ALA A 241 13.17 23.09 26.66
N PHE A 242 14.32 22.99 25.97
CA PHE A 242 14.76 24.06 25.09
C PHE A 242 13.86 24.15 23.83
N ILE A 243 13.41 25.37 23.56
CA ILE A 243 12.66 25.74 22.36
C ILE A 243 13.30 27.01 21.82
N GLY A 244 13.57 27.06 20.53
CA GLY A 244 14.19 28.21 19.89
C GLY A 244 15.13 27.83 18.75
N THR A 245 16.07 28.72 18.46
CA THR A 245 17.05 28.53 17.39
C THR A 245 18.45 28.43 17.91
N ASP A 246 19.30 27.66 17.24
CA ASP A 246 20.74 27.60 17.48
C ASP A 246 21.50 27.65 16.15
N THR A 247 22.73 28.13 16.18
CA THR A 247 23.62 28.15 15.01
C THR A 247 24.79 27.23 15.26
N LEU A 248 24.81 26.14 14.50
CA LEU A 248 25.83 25.09 14.55
C LEU A 248 26.89 25.35 13.47
N ARG A 249 28.12 25.52 13.82
CA ARG A 249 29.24 25.62 12.89
C ARG A 249 29.73 24.24 12.52
N PHE A 250 29.63 23.88 11.27
CA PHE A 250 30.17 22.66 10.68
C PHE A 250 31.51 22.95 9.98
N ARG A 251 32.53 22.17 10.27
CA ARG A 251 33.79 22.20 9.56
C ARG A 251 34.22 20.80 9.15
N ALA A 252 34.75 20.66 7.93
CA ALA A 252 35.47 19.49 7.48
C ALA A 252 36.96 19.85 7.26
N PHE A 253 37.83 18.90 7.55
CA PHE A 253 39.28 19.08 7.51
C PHE A 253 39.92 18.11 6.53
N ALA A 254 40.85 18.61 5.75
CA ALA A 254 41.71 17.83 4.86
C ALA A 254 43.20 18.12 5.22
N LYS A 255 43.97 17.08 5.54
CA LYS A 255 45.36 17.22 6.01
C LYS A 255 45.50 18.21 7.18
N GLY A 256 44.53 18.13 8.11
CA GLY A 256 44.48 18.99 9.31
C GLY A 256 44.09 20.46 9.08
N LYS A 257 43.79 20.87 7.83
CA LYS A 257 43.30 22.23 7.49
C LYS A 257 41.81 22.22 7.19
N PRO A 258 41.06 23.24 7.65
CA PRO A 258 39.65 23.32 7.29
C PRO A 258 39.48 23.57 5.78
N CYS A 259 38.72 22.71 5.12
CA CYS A 259 38.37 22.81 3.71
C CYS A 259 36.89 23.13 3.48
N ILE A 260 36.02 22.86 4.47
CA ILE A 260 34.62 23.29 4.52
C ILE A 260 34.42 24.01 5.86
N ASP A 261 33.72 25.15 5.82
CA ASP A 261 33.31 25.91 7.01
C ASP A 261 31.92 26.51 6.70
N SER A 262 30.90 26.02 7.39
CA SER A 262 29.51 26.39 7.14
C SER A 262 28.75 26.60 8.44
N LEU A 263 27.74 27.46 8.40
CA LEU A 263 26.81 27.67 9.50
C LEU A 263 25.49 26.97 9.18
N LEU A 264 25.01 26.15 10.09
CA LEU A 264 23.74 25.44 10.03
C LEU A 264 22.79 26.06 11.04
N TYR A 265 21.62 26.46 10.62
CA TYR A 265 20.60 27.03 11.50
C TYR A 265 19.63 25.92 11.92
N LEU A 266 19.54 25.69 13.21
CA LEU A 266 18.71 24.64 13.80
C LEU A 266 17.50 25.28 14.48
N GLU A 267 16.30 24.86 14.12
CA GLU A 267 15.07 25.21 14.82
C GLU A 267 14.67 24.05 15.74
N VAL A 268 14.64 24.28 17.03
CA VAL A 268 14.25 23.29 18.03
C VAL A 268 12.79 23.54 18.42
N LYS A 269 11.90 22.72 17.87
CA LYS A 269 10.45 22.80 18.09
C LYS A 269 10.06 22.16 19.43
N PRO A 270 8.89 22.54 20.00
CA PRO A 270 8.31 21.81 21.12
C PRO A 270 8.17 20.33 20.78
N ILE A 271 8.35 19.48 21.77
CA ILE A 271 8.02 18.05 21.67
C ILE A 271 6.91 17.73 22.66
N LYS A 272 6.10 16.73 22.30
CA LYS A 272 5.07 16.17 23.16
C LYS A 272 5.60 14.94 23.88
N ASP A 273 5.27 14.78 25.15
CA ASP A 273 5.54 13.56 25.90
C ASP A 273 4.50 12.51 25.46
N LEU A 274 4.97 11.49 24.73
CA LEU A 274 4.13 10.45 24.10
C LEU A 274 4.53 9.07 24.61
N ALA A 275 3.53 8.23 24.80
CA ALA A 275 3.69 6.80 24.98
C ALA A 275 3.27 6.06 23.69
N PHE A 276 4.24 5.41 23.03
CA PHE A 276 3.98 4.56 21.88
C PHE A 276 3.68 3.13 22.36
N HIS A 277 2.47 2.69 22.11
CA HIS A 277 1.99 1.36 22.42
C HIS A 277 2.19 0.43 21.23
N LEU A 278 3.21 -0.42 21.28
CA LEU A 278 3.52 -1.39 20.24
C LEU A 278 2.49 -2.52 20.28
N ILE A 279 1.84 -2.69 19.15
CA ILE A 279 0.93 -3.81 18.86
C ILE A 279 1.70 -4.78 17.97
N HIS A 280 2.33 -5.77 18.60
CA HIS A 280 3.19 -6.74 17.93
C HIS A 280 2.35 -7.85 17.28
N HIS A 281 2.43 -7.96 15.97
CA HIS A 281 1.70 -8.96 15.18
C HIS A 281 2.51 -9.41 13.96
N SER A 282 1.96 -10.32 13.17
CA SER A 282 2.39 -10.63 11.82
C SER A 282 1.25 -10.29 10.87
N HIS A 283 1.52 -9.48 9.85
CA HIS A 283 0.54 -9.34 8.78
C HIS A 283 0.35 -10.67 8.08
N ASN A 284 -0.91 -11.05 7.87
CA ASN A 284 -1.27 -12.33 7.30
C ASN A 284 -1.82 -12.18 5.88
N ASP A 285 -0.91 -12.22 4.90
CA ASP A 285 -1.26 -12.49 3.51
C ASP A 285 -1.58 -13.97 3.34
N ILE A 286 -2.78 -14.32 2.92
CA ILE A 286 -3.11 -15.70 2.56
C ILE A 286 -2.69 -15.92 1.10
N GLY A 287 -1.39 -16.03 0.89
CA GLY A 287 -0.72 -16.06 -0.39
C GLY A 287 0.33 -14.96 -0.51
N TYR A 288 0.41 -14.30 -1.67
CA TYR A 288 1.23 -13.16 -2.06
C TYR A 288 2.74 -13.37 -1.93
N SER A 289 3.29 -13.35 -0.70
CA SER A 289 4.73 -13.54 -0.42
C SER A 289 5.17 -15.00 -0.52
N HIS A 290 4.28 -15.95 -0.25
CA HIS A 290 4.47 -17.40 -0.28
C HIS A 290 3.21 -18.06 -0.83
N LEU A 291 3.26 -19.34 -1.21
CA LEU A 291 2.02 -20.05 -1.55
C LEU A 291 1.12 -20.18 -0.31
N GLN A 292 -0.20 -20.13 -0.50
CA GLN A 292 -1.18 -20.20 0.59
C GLN A 292 -0.94 -21.36 1.57
N THR A 293 -0.53 -22.52 1.03
CA THR A 293 -0.18 -23.72 1.82
C THR A 293 1.10 -23.55 2.63
N GLU A 294 2.02 -22.72 2.19
CA GLU A 294 3.24 -22.38 2.92
C GLU A 294 2.94 -21.34 4.00
N VAL A 295 2.11 -20.33 3.68
CA VAL A 295 1.64 -19.35 4.67
C VAL A 295 0.94 -20.02 5.84
N ALA A 296 0.11 -21.05 5.59
CA ALA A 296 -0.52 -21.81 6.66
C ALA A 296 0.50 -22.40 7.65
N LYS A 297 1.60 -22.94 7.13
CA LYS A 297 2.70 -23.48 7.96
C LYS A 297 3.46 -22.38 8.70
N ILE A 298 3.76 -21.27 8.00
CA ILE A 298 4.46 -20.12 8.59
C ILE A 298 3.65 -19.56 9.76
N GLN A 299 2.36 -19.31 9.57
CA GLN A 299 1.52 -18.75 10.62
C GLN A 299 1.28 -19.72 11.77
N THR A 300 1.15 -21.03 11.50
CA THR A 300 1.11 -22.07 12.53
C THR A 300 2.38 -22.04 13.38
N GLU A 301 3.56 -21.96 12.75
CA GLU A 301 4.83 -21.87 13.47
C GLU A 301 5.01 -20.54 14.21
N ASN A 302 4.49 -19.43 13.68
CA ASN A 302 4.46 -18.15 14.38
C ASN A 302 3.67 -18.25 15.69
N ILE A 303 2.52 -18.91 15.71
CA ILE A 303 1.74 -19.15 16.94
C ILE A 303 2.55 -19.99 17.93
N ARG A 304 3.20 -21.07 17.48
CA ARG A 304 4.10 -21.88 18.32
C ARG A 304 5.26 -21.07 18.88
N ALA A 305 5.88 -20.21 18.06
CA ALA A 305 6.97 -19.34 18.47
C ALA A 305 6.52 -18.31 19.51
N ALA A 306 5.34 -17.71 19.32
CA ALA A 306 4.74 -16.79 20.29
C ALA A 306 4.50 -17.47 21.63
N LEU A 307 3.95 -18.68 21.64
CA LEU A 307 3.74 -19.45 22.86
C LEU A 307 5.05 -19.81 23.59
N ARG A 308 6.10 -20.18 22.83
CA ARG A 308 7.44 -20.40 23.41
C ARG A 308 8.03 -19.12 24.01
N TRP A 309 7.83 -17.97 23.33
CA TRP A 309 8.29 -16.67 23.83
C TRP A 309 7.54 -16.25 25.10
N ILE A 310 6.22 -16.44 25.15
CA ILE A 310 5.38 -16.20 26.32
C ILE A 310 5.84 -17.07 27.49
N ALA A 311 6.07 -18.36 27.25
CA ALA A 311 6.55 -19.30 28.26
C ALA A 311 7.95 -18.95 28.81
N LYS A 312 8.82 -18.37 27.98
CA LYS A 312 10.14 -17.88 28.40
C LYS A 312 10.02 -16.69 29.36
N GLY A 313 8.96 -15.90 29.24
CA GLY A 313 8.75 -14.69 30.04
C GLY A 313 9.43 -13.45 29.45
N GLY A 314 9.16 -12.31 30.05
CA GLY A 314 9.63 -11.01 29.63
C GLY A 314 10.84 -10.49 30.39
N VAL A 315 11.04 -9.16 30.34
CA VAL A 315 12.14 -8.45 31.03
C VAL A 315 11.54 -7.45 32.03
N GLY A 316 11.77 -7.67 33.30
CA GLY A 316 11.18 -6.85 34.36
C GLY A 316 9.65 -6.86 34.32
N ALA A 317 9.04 -5.68 34.19
CA ALA A 317 7.59 -5.53 34.07
C ALA A 317 7.06 -5.74 32.63
N ILE A 318 7.93 -5.82 31.62
CA ILE A 318 7.55 -5.95 30.21
C ILE A 318 7.35 -7.44 29.91
N GLN A 319 6.11 -7.81 29.62
CA GLN A 319 5.74 -9.19 29.32
C GLN A 319 5.51 -9.38 27.82
N PRO A 320 5.80 -10.58 27.25
CA PRO A 320 5.48 -10.92 25.86
C PRO A 320 3.99 -10.78 25.58
N ILE A 321 3.64 -10.11 24.50
CA ILE A 321 2.27 -9.99 23.95
C ILE A 321 2.35 -10.15 22.45
N TRP A 322 1.50 -11.03 21.91
CA TRP A 322 1.39 -11.30 20.47
C TRP A 322 -0.07 -11.23 20.02
N HIS A 323 -0.30 -10.57 18.87
CA HIS A 323 -1.62 -10.47 18.26
C HIS A 323 -1.71 -11.36 17.03
N ILE A 324 -2.75 -12.16 16.96
CA ILE A 324 -3.09 -12.98 15.80
C ILE A 324 -4.16 -12.24 15.01
N GLU A 325 -3.79 -11.81 13.84
CA GLU A 325 -4.58 -10.93 12.99
C GLU A 325 -5.75 -11.64 12.30
N SER A 326 -5.57 -12.92 11.90
CA SER A 326 -6.59 -13.68 11.21
C SER A 326 -6.86 -15.03 11.91
N LEU A 327 -8.14 -15.37 12.06
CA LEU A 327 -8.54 -16.64 12.67
C LEU A 327 -8.33 -17.85 11.74
N TRP A 328 -8.08 -17.63 10.45
CA TRP A 328 -7.61 -18.67 9.54
C TRP A 328 -6.29 -19.29 10.02
N ALA A 329 -5.37 -18.47 10.51
CA ALA A 329 -4.12 -18.94 11.10
C ALA A 329 -4.38 -19.78 12.38
N VAL A 330 -5.32 -19.32 13.23
CA VAL A 330 -5.74 -20.06 14.45
C VAL A 330 -6.36 -21.41 14.11
N GLU A 331 -7.22 -21.46 13.10
CA GLU A 331 -7.86 -22.70 12.67
C GLU A 331 -6.82 -23.73 12.16
N ASN A 332 -5.85 -23.28 11.35
CA ASN A 332 -4.78 -24.15 10.86
C ASN A 332 -3.90 -24.65 12.01
N TYR A 333 -3.54 -23.78 12.95
CA TYR A 333 -2.81 -24.18 14.16
C TYR A 333 -3.58 -25.23 14.99
N LEU A 334 -4.87 -25.00 15.28
CA LEU A 334 -5.69 -25.89 16.10
C LEU A 334 -5.98 -27.25 15.44
N LYS A 335 -5.94 -27.34 14.12
CA LYS A 335 -6.03 -28.64 13.41
C LYS A 335 -4.85 -29.57 13.68
N GLU A 336 -3.69 -28.98 13.98
CA GLU A 336 -2.43 -29.72 14.20
C GLU A 336 -2.01 -29.77 15.68
N ALA A 337 -2.57 -28.88 16.52
CA ALA A 337 -2.16 -28.73 17.91
C ALA A 337 -2.46 -29.98 18.75
N SER A 338 -1.49 -30.37 19.54
CA SER A 338 -1.71 -31.33 20.62
C SER A 338 -2.57 -30.74 21.74
N ALA A 339 -3.17 -31.57 22.57
CA ALA A 339 -3.96 -31.12 23.75
C ALA A 339 -3.14 -30.18 24.67
N THR A 340 -1.84 -30.41 24.81
CA THR A 340 -0.95 -29.54 25.60
C THR A 340 -0.75 -28.17 24.93
N GLU A 341 -0.56 -28.13 23.61
CA GLU A 341 -0.43 -26.90 22.86
C GLU A 341 -1.74 -26.08 22.86
N GLU A 342 -2.89 -26.74 22.69
CA GLU A 342 -4.21 -26.11 22.80
C GLU A 342 -4.45 -25.53 24.20
N ALA A 343 -4.08 -26.25 25.27
CA ALA A 343 -4.18 -25.75 26.64
C ALA A 343 -3.27 -24.53 26.89
N ALA A 344 -2.04 -24.55 26.38
CA ALA A 344 -1.12 -23.40 26.46
C ALA A 344 -1.66 -22.17 25.69
N PHE A 345 -2.21 -22.39 24.49
CA PHE A 345 -2.85 -21.38 23.67
C PHE A 345 -4.01 -20.69 24.43
N VAL A 346 -4.93 -21.48 24.99
CA VAL A 346 -6.07 -20.95 25.77
C VAL A 346 -5.59 -20.20 27.00
N SER A 347 -4.58 -20.73 27.71
CA SER A 347 -4.00 -20.07 28.89
C SER A 347 -3.39 -18.71 28.53
N ALA A 348 -2.64 -18.62 27.44
CA ALA A 348 -2.04 -17.38 26.99
C ALA A 348 -3.08 -16.31 26.58
N ILE A 349 -4.21 -16.73 25.98
CA ILE A 349 -5.33 -15.82 25.69
C ILE A 349 -5.96 -15.31 26.99
N LYS A 350 -6.27 -16.18 27.93
CA LYS A 350 -6.86 -15.80 29.23
C LYS A 350 -5.94 -14.90 30.05
N ALA A 351 -4.63 -15.03 29.88
CA ALA A 351 -3.63 -14.14 30.47
C ALA A 351 -3.46 -12.79 29.75
N GLY A 352 -4.12 -12.59 28.60
CA GLY A 352 -3.99 -11.38 27.78
C GLY A 352 -2.65 -11.25 27.05
N GLN A 353 -1.85 -12.32 26.98
CA GLN A 353 -0.55 -12.37 26.31
C GLN A 353 -0.64 -12.81 24.85
N LEU A 354 -1.71 -13.53 24.50
CA LEU A 354 -2.09 -13.85 23.14
C LEU A 354 -3.45 -13.20 22.85
N VAL A 355 -3.53 -12.33 21.85
CA VAL A 355 -4.73 -11.57 21.50
C VAL A 355 -5.26 -12.04 20.15
N LEU A 356 -6.55 -12.32 20.08
CA LEU A 356 -7.20 -12.73 18.84
C LEU A 356 -7.97 -11.55 18.24
N SER A 357 -7.90 -11.43 16.90
CA SER A 357 -8.79 -10.57 16.13
C SER A 357 -10.01 -11.37 15.65
N ALA A 358 -11.16 -10.71 15.52
CA ALA A 358 -12.41 -11.39 15.18
C ALA A 358 -12.48 -11.88 13.73
N ASN A 359 -11.75 -11.27 12.82
CA ASN A 359 -11.82 -11.59 11.40
C ASN A 359 -11.20 -12.96 11.08
N TYR A 360 -11.92 -13.73 10.27
CA TYR A 360 -11.37 -14.99 9.75
C TYR A 360 -10.20 -14.73 8.78
N ALA A 361 -10.31 -13.70 7.94
CA ALA A 361 -9.28 -13.21 7.03
C ALA A 361 -9.43 -11.71 6.82
N ASN A 362 -8.41 -11.03 6.28
CA ASN A 362 -8.51 -9.65 5.84
C ASN A 362 -9.16 -9.59 4.44
N CYS A 363 -10.39 -9.10 4.36
CA CYS A 363 -11.17 -9.09 3.12
C CYS A 363 -11.32 -7.69 2.54
N LEU A 364 -11.41 -7.59 1.20
CA LEU A 364 -11.84 -6.39 0.50
C LEU A 364 -13.35 -6.22 0.71
N THR A 365 -13.72 -5.38 1.67
CA THR A 365 -15.10 -5.28 2.14
C THR A 365 -16.07 -4.74 1.09
N GLY A 366 -15.59 -3.99 0.09
CA GLY A 366 -16.40 -3.52 -1.02
C GLY A 366 -16.84 -4.62 -1.99
N LEU A 367 -16.18 -5.78 -1.99
CA LEU A 367 -16.59 -6.94 -2.79
C LEU A 367 -17.65 -7.80 -2.09
N MET A 368 -17.78 -7.67 -0.77
CA MET A 368 -18.63 -8.49 0.07
C MET A 368 -20.07 -7.96 0.13
N ARG A 369 -21.02 -8.88 0.32
CA ARG A 369 -22.40 -8.55 0.69
C ARG A 369 -22.52 -8.42 2.21
N PRO A 370 -23.50 -7.68 2.74
CA PRO A 370 -23.68 -7.50 4.17
C PRO A 370 -23.73 -8.80 4.99
N GLU A 371 -24.36 -9.85 4.45
CA GLU A 371 -24.48 -11.14 5.13
C GLU A 371 -23.15 -11.88 5.31
N GLU A 372 -22.18 -11.62 4.42
CA GLU A 372 -20.87 -12.26 4.49
C GLU A 372 -20.07 -11.80 5.72
N PHE A 373 -20.37 -10.63 6.27
CA PHE A 373 -19.72 -10.17 7.51
C PHE A 373 -20.08 -11.03 8.72
N VAL A 374 -21.25 -11.65 8.72
CA VAL A 374 -21.61 -12.66 9.74
C VAL A 374 -20.73 -13.90 9.58
N TRP A 375 -20.46 -14.30 8.34
CA TRP A 375 -19.54 -15.43 8.06
C TRP A 375 -18.10 -15.12 8.42
N LEU A 376 -17.66 -13.87 8.16
CA LEU A 376 -16.31 -13.39 8.45
C LEU A 376 -15.93 -13.54 9.92
N THR A 377 -16.88 -13.30 10.84
CA THR A 377 -16.65 -13.34 12.29
C THR A 377 -17.20 -14.60 12.98
N ALA A 378 -17.89 -15.47 12.26
CA ALA A 378 -18.52 -16.66 12.82
C ALA A 378 -17.56 -17.55 13.62
N TYR A 379 -16.29 -17.66 13.18
CA TYR A 379 -15.30 -18.48 13.87
C TYR A 379 -14.84 -17.86 15.20
N ALA A 380 -14.85 -16.53 15.32
CA ALA A 380 -14.60 -15.87 16.60
C ALA A 380 -15.61 -16.32 17.65
N HIS A 381 -16.91 -16.29 17.32
CA HIS A 381 -17.96 -16.74 18.21
C HIS A 381 -17.91 -18.26 18.52
N GLU A 382 -17.38 -19.09 17.61
CA GLU A 382 -17.13 -20.49 17.91
C GLU A 382 -16.03 -20.66 18.97
N LEU A 383 -14.92 -19.93 18.84
CA LEU A 383 -13.83 -19.94 19.80
C LEU A 383 -14.25 -19.39 21.16
N GLU A 384 -15.04 -18.32 21.20
CA GLU A 384 -15.60 -17.76 22.42
C GLU A 384 -16.42 -18.80 23.18
N ARG A 385 -17.34 -19.48 22.50
CA ARG A 385 -18.17 -20.54 23.12
C ARG A 385 -17.33 -21.75 23.55
N LYS A 386 -16.35 -22.16 22.75
CA LYS A 386 -15.51 -23.32 23.02
C LYS A 386 -14.62 -23.14 24.26
N TYR A 387 -14.01 -21.94 24.38
CA TYR A 387 -12.97 -21.69 25.36
C TYR A 387 -13.36 -20.78 26.52
N GLY A 388 -14.56 -20.20 26.47
CA GLY A 388 -15.00 -19.20 27.46
C GLY A 388 -14.08 -17.98 27.48
N ILE A 389 -13.81 -17.43 26.31
CA ILE A 389 -13.04 -16.20 26.07
C ILE A 389 -13.95 -15.15 25.43
N HIS A 390 -13.47 -13.91 25.33
CA HIS A 390 -14.15 -12.84 24.62
C HIS A 390 -13.17 -12.20 23.63
N ILE A 391 -13.63 -11.97 22.39
CA ILE A 391 -12.86 -11.33 21.31
C ILE A 391 -13.53 -9.99 20.99
N SER A 392 -12.93 -8.90 21.47
CA SER A 392 -13.51 -7.56 21.42
C SER A 392 -12.95 -6.66 20.34
N ASN A 393 -11.99 -7.13 19.55
CA ASN A 393 -11.35 -6.35 18.51
C ASN A 393 -11.40 -7.02 17.15
N ALA A 394 -11.39 -6.17 16.10
CA ALA A 394 -11.01 -6.54 14.75
C ALA A 394 -9.76 -5.75 14.36
N MET A 395 -8.73 -6.45 13.89
CA MET A 395 -7.54 -5.87 13.26
C MET A 395 -7.68 -6.03 11.77
N VAL A 396 -7.66 -4.91 11.05
CA VAL A 396 -7.57 -4.91 9.60
C VAL A 396 -6.20 -4.36 9.22
N THR A 397 -5.47 -5.10 8.42
CA THR A 397 -4.10 -4.77 8.04
C THR A 397 -4.00 -4.75 6.52
N ASP A 398 -3.14 -3.88 6.01
CA ASP A 398 -2.86 -3.63 4.60
C ASP A 398 -3.99 -2.88 3.88
N ILE A 399 -5.21 -3.34 3.98
CA ILE A 399 -6.39 -2.77 3.31
C ILE A 399 -6.63 -1.33 3.77
N PRO A 400 -6.74 -0.37 2.84
CA PRO A 400 -6.88 1.04 3.22
C PRO A 400 -8.29 1.45 3.66
N GLY A 401 -9.33 0.68 3.34
CA GLY A 401 -10.70 1.10 3.58
C GLY A 401 -11.61 0.05 4.18
N GLN A 402 -12.80 0.49 4.63
CA GLN A 402 -13.87 -0.36 5.17
C GLN A 402 -15.22 0.21 4.74
N THR A 403 -16.12 -0.65 4.25
CA THR A 403 -17.49 -0.26 3.91
C THR A 403 -18.33 0.01 5.16
N TYR A 404 -19.42 0.75 5.00
CA TYR A 404 -20.39 1.00 6.06
C TYR A 404 -20.96 -0.31 6.62
N ALA A 405 -21.28 -1.26 5.75
CA ALA A 405 -21.78 -2.57 6.14
C ALA A 405 -20.80 -3.35 7.04
N ALA A 406 -19.50 -3.21 6.81
CA ALA A 406 -18.48 -3.80 7.69
C ALA A 406 -18.49 -3.17 9.08
N PHE A 407 -18.52 -1.83 9.16
CA PHE A 407 -18.63 -1.12 10.44
C PHE A 407 -19.89 -1.52 11.20
N GLU A 408 -21.04 -1.52 10.52
CA GLU A 408 -22.33 -1.88 11.11
C GLU A 408 -22.33 -3.32 11.62
N ALA A 409 -21.77 -4.25 10.86
CA ALA A 409 -21.65 -5.65 11.25
C ALA A 409 -20.80 -5.85 12.50
N TYR A 410 -19.66 -5.17 12.64
CA TYR A 410 -18.85 -5.24 13.87
C TYR A 410 -19.63 -4.72 15.08
N ALA A 411 -20.34 -3.59 14.94
CA ALA A 411 -21.16 -3.03 16.01
C ALA A 411 -22.27 -3.99 16.44
N GLN A 412 -23.01 -4.56 15.47
CA GLN A 412 -24.08 -5.53 15.73
C GLN A 412 -23.59 -6.81 16.40
N GLN A 413 -22.41 -7.26 16.06
CA GLN A 413 -21.77 -8.47 16.61
C GLN A 413 -20.99 -8.24 17.91
N GLN A 414 -21.09 -7.04 18.48
CA GLN A 414 -20.45 -6.68 19.76
C GLN A 414 -18.93 -6.77 19.73
N ILE A 415 -18.34 -6.38 18.59
CA ILE A 415 -16.90 -6.21 18.40
C ILE A 415 -16.62 -4.70 18.47
N PRO A 416 -16.43 -4.10 19.66
CA PRO A 416 -16.44 -2.65 19.82
C PRO A 416 -15.17 -1.94 19.36
N TYR A 417 -14.08 -2.65 19.03
CA TYR A 417 -12.79 -2.07 18.75
C TYR A 417 -12.32 -2.44 17.34
N LEU A 418 -12.03 -1.43 16.52
CA LEU A 418 -11.51 -1.60 15.17
C LEU A 418 -10.16 -0.90 15.04
N SER A 419 -9.10 -1.68 14.88
CA SER A 419 -7.76 -1.20 14.59
C SER A 419 -7.46 -1.33 13.10
N LEU A 420 -7.29 -0.19 12.42
CA LEU A 420 -6.89 -0.14 11.02
C LEU A 420 -5.38 0.08 10.92
N GLY A 421 -4.70 -0.73 10.13
CA GLY A 421 -3.28 -0.61 9.84
C GLY A 421 -3.05 -0.71 8.33
N PRO A 422 -3.48 0.29 7.53
CA PRO A 422 -3.28 0.25 6.10
C PRO A 422 -1.81 0.28 5.73
N ASN A 423 -1.46 -0.11 4.50
CA ASN A 423 -0.10 -0.04 4.02
C ASN A 423 0.43 1.40 4.08
N TYR A 424 1.66 1.56 4.54
CA TYR A 424 2.28 2.87 4.68
C TYR A 424 3.33 3.09 3.60
N VAL A 425 3.13 4.12 2.77
CA VAL A 425 4.09 4.55 1.75
C VAL A 425 4.44 6.02 2.00
N ALA A 426 5.66 6.26 2.47
CA ALA A 426 6.11 7.56 2.97
C ALA A 426 6.05 8.72 1.96
N ASN A 427 6.04 8.43 0.67
CA ASN A 427 6.15 9.43 -0.39
C ASN A 427 4.84 9.68 -1.16
N HIS A 428 3.74 9.06 -0.78
CA HIS A 428 2.47 9.17 -1.48
C HIS A 428 1.44 10.09 -0.81
N ALA A 429 1.86 10.89 0.16
CA ALA A 429 1.01 11.87 0.84
C ALA A 429 0.35 12.88 -0.12
N ASP A 430 0.98 13.17 -1.26
CA ASP A 430 0.48 14.13 -2.24
C ASP A 430 -0.43 13.48 -3.32
N HIS A 431 -0.53 12.17 -3.31
CA HIS A 431 -1.15 11.44 -4.42
C HIS A 431 -2.50 10.83 -4.07
N GLY A 432 -3.05 11.04 -2.85
CA GLY A 432 -4.39 10.58 -2.44
C GLY A 432 -4.71 9.19 -2.97
N ASP A 433 -3.68 8.41 -3.28
CA ASP A 433 -3.83 7.20 -4.01
C ASP A 433 -4.20 6.03 -3.09
N ARG A 434 -4.30 4.90 -3.70
CA ARG A 434 -4.75 3.63 -3.22
C ARG A 434 -4.06 3.11 -1.96
N VAL A 435 -2.94 3.70 -1.53
CA VAL A 435 -2.12 3.15 -0.44
C VAL A 435 -1.95 4.14 0.72
N GLY A 436 -1.86 5.43 0.45
CA GLY A 436 -1.48 6.43 1.45
C GLY A 436 -2.61 7.35 1.92
N GLY A 437 -3.66 7.52 1.13
CA GLY A 437 -4.70 8.53 1.37
C GLY A 437 -5.40 8.39 2.72
N VAL A 438 -5.78 7.18 3.11
CA VAL A 438 -6.44 6.94 4.40
C VAL A 438 -5.54 7.31 5.57
N ILE A 439 -4.28 6.90 5.56
CA ILE A 439 -3.34 7.24 6.65
C ILE A 439 -3.15 8.75 6.75
N HIS A 440 -3.02 9.42 5.62
CA HIS A 440 -2.81 10.87 5.59
C HIS A 440 -3.98 11.66 6.16
N GLU A 441 -5.21 11.23 5.87
CA GLU A 441 -6.45 11.92 6.28
C GLU A 441 -6.94 11.48 7.67
N THR A 442 -6.75 10.21 8.05
CA THR A 442 -7.35 9.62 9.27
C THR A 442 -6.33 9.03 10.25
N GLY A 443 -5.04 8.95 9.89
CA GLY A 443 -4.02 8.38 10.75
C GLY A 443 -3.86 9.18 12.05
N ASP A 444 -3.79 8.46 13.17
CA ASP A 444 -3.74 9.02 14.53
C ASP A 444 -4.93 9.94 14.88
N GLN A 445 -6.05 9.78 14.21
CA GLN A 445 -7.27 10.50 14.52
C GLN A 445 -8.37 9.52 14.91
N PRO A 446 -8.31 8.94 16.11
CA PRO A 446 -9.31 8.00 16.58
C PRO A 446 -10.68 8.67 16.69
N PHE A 447 -11.74 7.92 16.40
CA PHE A 447 -13.12 8.40 16.44
C PHE A 447 -14.09 7.31 16.90
N LEU A 448 -15.28 7.74 17.30
CA LEU A 448 -16.41 6.85 17.52
C LEU A 448 -17.23 6.81 16.23
N TRP A 449 -17.28 5.65 15.59
CA TRP A 449 -18.22 5.39 14.52
C TRP A 449 -19.59 5.08 15.13
N GLN A 450 -20.64 5.62 14.53
CA GLN A 450 -22.03 5.42 14.99
C GLN A 450 -22.92 5.08 13.81
N SER A 451 -23.80 4.09 13.99
CA SER A 451 -24.79 3.74 12.97
C SER A 451 -25.77 4.90 12.74
N LYS A 452 -26.18 5.09 11.47
CA LYS A 452 -27.17 6.08 11.05
C LYS A 452 -28.58 5.70 11.50
N THR A 453 -28.84 4.41 11.66
CA THR A 453 -30.18 3.87 11.97
C THR A 453 -30.36 3.60 13.46
N ASP A 454 -29.26 3.29 14.16
CA ASP A 454 -29.29 2.97 15.60
C ASP A 454 -28.10 3.60 16.32
N SER A 455 -28.32 4.72 16.99
CA SER A 455 -27.27 5.45 17.72
C SER A 455 -26.68 4.69 18.90
N SER A 456 -27.25 3.56 19.32
CA SER A 456 -26.69 2.69 20.35
C SER A 456 -25.55 1.80 19.79
N GLN A 457 -25.50 1.61 18.47
CA GLN A 457 -24.48 0.86 17.79
C GLN A 457 -23.28 1.78 17.49
N GLN A 458 -22.21 1.58 18.22
CA GLN A 458 -20.98 2.37 18.13
C GLN A 458 -19.75 1.47 18.08
N LEU A 459 -18.72 1.93 17.36
CA LEU A 459 -17.38 1.35 17.32
C LEU A 459 -16.35 2.40 17.72
N PHE A 460 -15.31 1.99 18.42
CA PHE A 460 -14.10 2.79 18.51
C PHE A 460 -13.15 2.40 17.37
N VAL A 461 -12.90 3.34 16.48
CA VAL A 461 -12.05 3.15 15.28
C VAL A 461 -10.76 3.95 15.44
N TRP A 462 -9.64 3.29 15.24
CA TRP A 462 -8.32 3.93 15.28
C TRP A 462 -7.42 3.41 14.16
N THR A 463 -7.13 4.27 13.20
CA THR A 463 -6.10 4.03 12.18
C THR A 463 -4.73 4.33 12.78
N ALA A 464 -3.81 3.37 12.76
CA ALA A 464 -2.42 3.62 13.12
C ALA A 464 -1.79 4.60 12.12
N GLY A 465 -1.28 5.74 12.59
CA GLY A 465 -0.83 6.84 11.73
C GLY A 465 0.39 6.54 10.87
N LYS A 466 1.05 5.42 11.12
CA LYS A 466 2.13 4.88 10.28
C LYS A 466 1.75 3.52 9.68
N GLY A 467 0.45 3.20 9.63
CA GLY A 467 -0.03 1.92 9.18
C GLY A 467 0.64 0.75 9.92
N TYR A 468 0.76 -0.38 9.23
CA TYR A 468 1.44 -1.56 9.78
C TYR A 468 2.88 -1.72 9.26
N SER A 469 3.20 -1.14 8.10
CA SER A 469 4.43 -1.42 7.34
C SER A 469 5.59 -0.44 7.61
N TYR A 470 5.37 0.64 8.36
CA TYR A 470 6.42 1.64 8.63
C TYR A 470 7.67 1.05 9.30
N PHE A 471 7.49 0.04 10.15
CA PHE A 471 8.57 -0.67 10.82
C PHE A 471 8.91 -2.02 10.17
N HIS A 472 8.42 -2.30 8.95
CA HIS A 472 8.85 -3.46 8.18
C HIS A 472 10.37 -3.45 7.95
N ASN A 473 10.92 -4.64 7.77
CA ASN A 473 12.33 -4.88 7.48
C ASN A 473 13.31 -4.40 8.57
N ILE A 474 12.82 -3.89 9.70
CA ILE A 474 13.65 -3.62 10.85
C ILE A 474 13.34 -4.58 11.99
N SER A 475 14.41 -5.09 12.61
CA SER A 475 14.33 -5.93 13.80
C SER A 475 14.67 -5.10 15.02
N ALA A 476 13.89 -5.23 16.09
CA ALA A 476 14.12 -4.47 17.33
C ALA A 476 15.52 -4.70 17.91
N GLY A 477 16.01 -5.92 17.89
CA GLY A 477 17.32 -6.28 18.46
C GLY A 477 18.55 -5.90 17.63
N GLN A 478 18.40 -5.57 16.35
CA GLN A 478 19.52 -5.39 15.43
C GLN A 478 19.68 -3.99 14.85
N GLN A 479 18.64 -3.17 14.83
CA GLN A 479 18.59 -1.90 14.10
C GLN A 479 18.10 -0.75 15.01
N PHE A 480 18.68 -0.65 16.20
CA PHE A 480 18.27 0.31 17.21
C PHE A 480 18.25 1.76 16.69
N PHE A 481 19.22 2.14 15.86
CA PHE A 481 19.32 3.49 15.32
C PHE A 481 18.20 3.82 14.32
N GLU A 482 17.69 2.84 13.54
CA GLU A 482 16.54 3.06 12.67
C GLU A 482 15.28 3.38 13.46
N TRP A 483 15.12 2.76 14.63
CA TRP A 483 14.05 3.11 15.54
C TRP A 483 14.20 4.54 16.07
N GLU A 484 15.40 4.95 16.42
CA GLU A 484 15.70 6.33 16.88
C GLU A 484 15.30 7.36 15.81
N LYS A 485 15.71 7.14 14.57
CA LYS A 485 15.41 8.00 13.44
C LYS A 485 13.88 8.09 13.20
N ARG A 486 13.23 6.95 13.11
CA ARG A 486 11.79 6.88 12.78
C ARG A 486 10.90 7.40 13.90
N LEU A 487 11.18 7.03 15.13
CA LEU A 487 10.41 7.51 16.28
C LEU A 487 10.63 9.01 16.54
N SER A 488 11.85 9.52 16.33
CA SER A 488 12.10 10.96 16.40
C SER A 488 11.28 11.74 15.37
N ALA A 489 11.26 11.30 14.11
CA ALA A 489 10.47 11.91 13.05
C ALA A 489 8.97 11.86 13.38
N TYR A 490 8.48 10.71 13.78
CA TYR A 490 7.06 10.51 14.09
C TYR A 490 6.62 11.34 15.30
N THR A 491 7.43 11.42 16.36
CA THR A 491 7.15 12.29 17.50
C THR A 491 7.05 13.77 17.11
N GLN A 492 7.87 14.23 16.14
CA GLN A 492 7.77 15.60 15.62
C GLN A 492 6.49 15.85 14.83
N GLU A 493 6.09 14.90 14.00
CA GLU A 493 4.83 14.96 13.25
C GLU A 493 3.62 15.07 14.19
N LEU A 494 3.67 14.37 15.33
CA LEU A 494 2.62 14.36 16.34
C LEU A 494 2.64 15.57 17.29
N SER A 495 3.38 16.62 16.99
CA SER A 495 3.47 17.81 17.86
C SER A 495 2.11 18.47 18.16
N ALA A 496 1.16 18.41 17.25
CA ALA A 496 -0.22 18.90 17.40
C ALA A 496 -1.24 17.81 17.77
N TYR A 497 -0.81 16.57 17.93
CA TYR A 497 -1.69 15.45 18.27
C TYR A 497 -2.32 15.67 19.66
N PRO A 498 -3.65 15.57 19.81
CA PRO A 498 -4.30 15.97 21.06
C PRO A 498 -4.04 15.02 22.24
N TYR A 499 -3.74 13.76 21.98
CA TYR A 499 -3.59 12.71 22.98
C TYR A 499 -2.11 12.46 23.36
N ASP A 500 -1.87 11.75 24.45
CA ASP A 500 -0.51 11.35 24.90
C ASP A 500 -0.20 9.87 24.61
N VAL A 501 -1.12 9.16 23.99
CA VAL A 501 -1.06 7.73 23.68
C VAL A 501 -1.11 7.52 22.19
N VAL A 502 -0.20 6.74 21.62
CA VAL A 502 -0.11 6.45 20.18
C VAL A 502 -0.13 4.95 19.94
N GLN A 503 -1.00 4.49 19.05
CA GLN A 503 -0.99 3.12 18.56
C GLN A 503 0.13 2.95 17.53
N LEU A 504 1.03 1.99 17.74
CA LEU A 504 2.11 1.66 16.82
C LEU A 504 2.04 0.18 16.42
N ARG A 505 1.63 -0.09 15.18
CA ARG A 505 1.62 -1.46 14.64
C ARG A 505 3.05 -1.89 14.31
N TYR A 506 3.42 -3.09 14.71
CA TYR A 506 4.76 -3.62 14.49
C TYR A 506 4.74 -5.05 13.97
N THR A 507 5.34 -5.25 12.80
CA THR A 507 5.63 -6.56 12.21
C THR A 507 7.14 -6.66 11.98
N LYS A 508 7.71 -7.84 12.25
CA LYS A 508 9.15 -8.08 12.04
C LYS A 508 9.42 -8.53 10.61
N ASN A 509 10.42 -7.97 9.99
CA ASN A 509 10.92 -8.25 8.64
C ASN A 509 9.98 -7.80 7.52
N ALA A 510 8.88 -8.51 7.27
CA ALA A 510 7.93 -8.26 6.19
C ALA A 510 6.61 -8.99 6.50
N ASP A 511 5.71 -9.01 5.48
CA ASP A 511 4.45 -9.75 5.54
C ASP A 511 4.69 -11.23 5.81
N ASN A 512 3.80 -11.85 6.55
CA ASN A 512 3.97 -13.20 7.10
C ASN A 512 5.24 -13.38 7.96
N GLY A 513 5.80 -12.28 8.47
CA GLY A 513 7.04 -12.25 9.22
C GLY A 513 6.96 -12.99 10.56
N PRO A 514 8.12 -13.35 11.15
CA PRO A 514 8.17 -14.11 12.40
C PRO A 514 7.93 -13.24 13.63
N VAL A 515 7.66 -13.88 14.74
CA VAL A 515 7.63 -13.24 16.08
C VAL A 515 9.00 -12.63 16.41
N ASP A 516 9.02 -11.38 16.86
CA ASP A 516 10.25 -10.76 17.38
C ASP A 516 10.41 -11.03 18.88
N THR A 517 11.11 -12.11 19.18
CA THR A 517 11.35 -12.55 20.57
C THR A 517 12.34 -11.64 21.32
N THR A 518 12.94 -10.64 20.67
CA THR A 518 13.88 -9.67 21.28
C THR A 518 13.19 -8.37 21.69
N LEU A 519 11.87 -8.25 21.47
CA LEU A 519 11.15 -7.00 21.64
C LEU A 519 11.10 -6.53 23.10
N CYS A 520 10.99 -7.44 24.07
CA CYS A 520 11.00 -7.05 25.49
C CYS A 520 12.34 -6.45 25.92
N GLU A 521 13.46 -7.05 25.50
CA GLU A 521 14.82 -6.54 25.74
C GLU A 521 15.03 -5.19 25.08
N PHE A 522 14.54 -5.03 23.84
CA PHE A 522 14.62 -3.77 23.10
C PHE A 522 13.87 -2.63 23.81
N ILE A 523 12.62 -2.87 24.23
CA ILE A 523 11.80 -1.87 24.92
C ILE A 523 12.46 -1.49 26.26
N ALA A 524 13.02 -2.45 27.00
CA ALA A 524 13.77 -2.18 28.23
C ALA A 524 15.01 -1.31 27.97
N ALA A 525 15.77 -1.61 26.92
CA ALA A 525 16.94 -0.83 26.52
C ALA A 525 16.54 0.59 26.07
N TRP A 526 15.46 0.70 25.27
CA TRP A 526 14.93 1.99 24.84
C TRP A 526 14.55 2.87 26.02
N ASN A 527 13.71 2.38 26.91
CA ASN A 527 13.24 3.12 28.07
C ASN A 527 14.35 3.39 29.11
N SER A 528 15.42 2.64 29.08
CA SER A 528 16.64 2.94 29.85
C SER A 528 17.41 4.10 29.24
N LYS A 529 17.48 4.21 27.91
CA LYS A 529 18.22 5.27 27.19
C LYS A 529 17.41 6.55 27.08
N TYR A 530 16.12 6.46 26.82
CA TYR A 530 15.22 7.61 26.58
C TYR A 530 14.16 7.73 27.66
N SER A 531 13.87 8.96 28.09
CA SER A 531 12.75 9.31 28.97
C SER A 531 11.49 9.64 28.17
N ALA A 532 11.64 10.12 26.93
CA ALA A 532 10.55 10.45 26.01
C ALA A 532 11.02 10.22 24.55
N PRO A 533 10.17 9.68 23.67
CA PRO A 533 8.92 8.98 23.99
C PRO A 533 9.16 7.65 24.70
N GLN A 534 8.17 7.20 25.47
CA GLN A 534 8.17 5.86 26.08
C GLN A 534 7.69 4.82 25.09
N LEU A 535 8.23 3.60 25.15
CA LEU A 535 7.74 2.44 24.42
C LEU A 535 7.10 1.43 25.37
N LEU A 536 5.94 0.94 25.01
CA LEU A 536 5.17 -0.05 25.78
C LEU A 536 4.73 -1.18 24.85
N LEU A 537 4.91 -2.43 25.26
CA LEU A 537 4.30 -3.58 24.59
C LEU A 537 2.89 -3.78 25.13
N SER A 538 1.88 -3.74 24.28
CA SER A 538 0.51 -3.61 24.74
C SER A 538 -0.44 -4.62 24.09
N ASN A 539 -1.42 -5.05 24.87
CA ASN A 539 -2.60 -5.74 24.41
C ASN A 539 -3.58 -4.69 23.84
N LEU A 540 -4.07 -4.92 22.63
CA LEU A 540 -4.92 -3.99 21.89
C LEU A 540 -6.23 -3.66 22.63
N ASP A 541 -6.91 -4.67 23.17
CA ASP A 541 -8.17 -4.48 23.89
C ASP A 541 -7.97 -3.60 25.13
N THR A 542 -6.90 -3.86 25.87
CA THR A 542 -6.53 -3.07 27.05
C THR A 542 -6.16 -1.64 26.67
N LEU A 543 -5.39 -1.45 25.61
CA LEU A 543 -5.02 -0.14 25.10
C LEU A 543 -6.27 0.67 24.75
N PHE A 544 -7.17 0.10 23.94
CA PHE A 544 -8.37 0.79 23.49
C PHE A 544 -9.35 1.09 24.62
N SER A 545 -9.55 0.12 25.51
CA SER A 545 -10.37 0.34 26.72
C SER A 545 -9.82 1.46 27.61
N ASN A 546 -8.51 1.51 27.84
CA ASN A 546 -7.91 2.56 28.64
C ASN A 546 -7.93 3.93 27.95
N PHE A 547 -7.73 3.95 26.63
CA PHE A 547 -7.86 5.17 25.84
C PHE A 547 -9.28 5.76 25.94
N LEU A 548 -10.30 4.93 25.77
CA LEU A 548 -11.70 5.36 25.89
C LEU A 548 -12.05 5.84 27.30
N LYS A 549 -11.53 5.19 28.35
CA LYS A 549 -11.74 5.68 29.73
C LYS A 549 -11.20 7.09 29.94
N LYS A 550 -10.14 7.47 29.20
CA LYS A 550 -9.48 8.78 29.37
C LYS A 550 -10.04 9.83 28.41
N TYR A 551 -10.40 9.46 27.20
CA TYR A 551 -10.61 10.42 26.09
C TYR A 551 -11.95 10.27 25.35
N LYS A 552 -12.86 9.40 25.80
CA LYS A 552 -14.13 9.12 25.08
C LYS A 552 -14.91 10.40 24.75
N ASP A 553 -14.99 11.32 25.72
CA ASP A 553 -15.79 12.55 25.59
C ASP A 553 -15.14 13.58 24.63
N ASP A 554 -13.86 13.42 24.33
CA ASP A 554 -13.09 14.29 23.41
C ASP A 554 -13.08 13.73 21.97
N LEU A 555 -13.63 12.54 21.75
CA LEU A 555 -13.60 11.89 20.45
C LEU A 555 -14.70 12.43 19.52
N PRO A 556 -14.36 12.69 18.24
CA PRO A 556 -15.38 12.98 17.25
C PRO A 556 -16.26 11.74 17.03
N VAL A 557 -17.57 11.99 16.86
CA VAL A 557 -18.52 10.95 16.42
C VAL A 557 -18.74 11.12 14.93
N GLN A 558 -18.54 10.03 14.18
CA GLN A 558 -18.68 10.02 12.73
C GLN A 558 -19.60 8.88 12.29
N SER A 559 -20.23 9.04 11.13
CA SER A 559 -21.05 8.03 10.50
C SER A 559 -20.80 8.03 9.00
N GLY A 560 -20.58 6.86 8.41
CA GLY A 560 -20.23 6.73 7.00
C GLY A 560 -19.24 5.60 6.77
N GLU A 561 -18.53 5.62 5.63
CA GLU A 561 -17.57 4.60 5.26
C GLU A 561 -16.24 5.19 4.76
N ILE A 562 -15.20 4.35 4.69
CA ILE A 562 -13.90 4.65 4.09
C ILE A 562 -13.71 3.65 2.96
N SER A 563 -14.23 3.95 1.77
CA SER A 563 -14.15 2.99 0.64
C SER A 563 -14.24 3.69 -0.72
N PRO A 564 -14.12 2.92 -1.80
CA PRO A 564 -13.26 1.74 -1.97
C PRO A 564 -11.84 2.15 -2.36
N TYR A 565 -10.86 1.22 -2.33
CA TYR A 565 -9.48 1.53 -2.73
C TYR A 565 -8.84 0.49 -3.65
N TRP A 566 -9.06 -0.80 -3.40
CA TRP A 566 -8.40 -1.91 -4.11
C TRP A 566 -9.35 -2.83 -4.85
N GLU A 567 -10.64 -2.61 -4.71
CA GLU A 567 -11.69 -3.44 -5.28
C GLU A 567 -11.63 -3.51 -6.81
N ASP A 568 -11.21 -2.43 -7.46
CA ASP A 568 -11.00 -2.41 -8.91
C ASP A 568 -9.88 -3.36 -9.37
N GLY A 569 -8.86 -3.59 -8.53
CA GLY A 569 -7.82 -4.58 -8.79
C GLY A 569 -8.36 -6.00 -8.89
N ALA A 570 -9.33 -6.38 -8.07
CA ALA A 570 -9.99 -7.68 -8.10
C ALA A 570 -10.74 -7.91 -9.42
N TYR A 571 -11.25 -6.86 -10.06
CA TYR A 571 -11.89 -6.95 -11.36
C TYR A 571 -10.94 -7.28 -12.52
N SER A 572 -9.64 -7.42 -12.27
CA SER A 572 -8.72 -8.10 -13.19
C SER A 572 -9.16 -9.55 -13.49
N THR A 573 -9.97 -10.14 -12.62
CA THR A 573 -10.60 -11.46 -12.74
C THR A 573 -12.12 -11.36 -12.66
N ALA A 574 -12.69 -10.45 -13.46
CA ALA A 574 -14.11 -10.10 -13.43
C ALA A 574 -15.07 -11.30 -13.59
N ALA A 575 -14.68 -12.33 -14.34
CA ALA A 575 -15.52 -13.53 -14.52
C ALA A 575 -15.70 -14.29 -13.20
N GLU A 576 -14.63 -14.47 -12.46
CA GLU A 576 -14.65 -15.14 -11.16
C GLU A 576 -15.33 -14.27 -10.10
N GLU A 577 -15.17 -12.94 -10.15
CA GLU A 577 -15.86 -12.02 -9.26
C GLU A 577 -17.38 -12.06 -9.47
N ILE A 578 -17.85 -12.03 -10.71
CA ILE A 578 -19.26 -12.21 -11.05
C ILE A 578 -19.78 -13.56 -10.56
N GLN A 579 -19.01 -14.64 -10.74
CA GLN A 579 -19.36 -15.97 -10.26
C GLN A 579 -19.51 -15.99 -8.73
N ALA A 580 -18.56 -15.38 -8.00
CA ALA A 580 -18.60 -15.30 -6.54
C ALA A 580 -19.85 -14.55 -6.04
N ARG A 581 -20.13 -13.37 -6.60
CA ARG A 581 -21.31 -12.57 -6.24
C ARG A 581 -22.63 -13.32 -6.46
N ARG A 582 -22.75 -14.03 -7.57
CA ARG A 582 -23.93 -14.88 -7.85
C ARG A 582 -24.03 -16.03 -6.86
N LEU A 583 -22.92 -16.73 -6.60
CA LEU A 583 -22.90 -17.84 -5.66
C LEU A 583 -23.25 -17.40 -4.24
N VAL A 584 -22.70 -16.26 -3.76
CA VAL A 584 -23.05 -15.70 -2.45
C VAL A 584 -24.56 -15.47 -2.35
N LYS A 585 -25.18 -14.84 -3.36
CA LYS A 585 -26.62 -14.63 -3.39
C LYS A 585 -27.40 -15.95 -3.37
N GLU A 586 -26.99 -16.93 -4.16
CA GLU A 586 -27.63 -18.25 -4.20
C GLU A 586 -27.54 -18.96 -2.84
N VAL A 587 -26.40 -18.85 -2.14
CA VAL A 587 -26.20 -19.40 -0.79
C VAL A 587 -27.13 -18.72 0.22
N ILE A 588 -27.21 -17.39 0.20
CA ILE A 588 -28.10 -16.62 1.08
C ILE A 588 -29.57 -17.01 0.86
N ASP A 589 -30.01 -17.02 -0.40
CA ASP A 589 -31.38 -17.40 -0.78
C ASP A 589 -31.70 -18.86 -0.37
N PHE A 590 -30.75 -19.75 -0.49
CA PHE A 590 -30.88 -21.14 -0.05
C PHE A 590 -31.00 -21.26 1.46
N GLU A 591 -30.12 -20.60 2.23
CA GLU A 591 -30.17 -20.59 3.71
C GLU A 591 -31.48 -20.01 4.24
N GLY A 592 -32.01 -18.98 3.56
CA GLY A 592 -33.30 -18.38 3.89
C GLY A 592 -34.49 -19.36 3.75
N GLN A 593 -34.35 -20.41 2.95
CA GLN A 593 -35.37 -21.44 2.75
C GLN A 593 -35.26 -22.60 3.78
N LEU A 594 -34.12 -22.73 4.47
CA LEU A 594 -33.90 -23.80 5.44
C LEU A 594 -34.51 -23.44 6.79
N ASN A 595 -35.17 -24.43 7.41
CA ASN A 595 -35.54 -24.33 8.85
C ASN A 595 -34.32 -24.65 9.74
N GLU A 596 -34.41 -24.35 11.03
CA GLU A 596 -33.33 -24.51 12.00
C GLU A 596 -32.78 -25.96 12.10
N ILE A 597 -33.62 -26.96 11.93
CA ILE A 597 -33.19 -28.36 11.93
C ILE A 597 -32.33 -28.64 10.71
N GLN A 598 -32.73 -28.14 9.55
CA GLN A 598 -32.00 -28.30 8.29
C GLN A 598 -30.67 -27.54 8.32
N LYS A 599 -30.67 -26.29 8.83
CA LYS A 599 -29.44 -25.52 9.04
C LYS A 599 -28.45 -26.28 9.91
N ASN A 600 -28.90 -26.83 11.03
CA ASN A 600 -28.06 -27.62 11.92
C ASN A 600 -27.55 -28.90 11.24
N GLN A 601 -28.39 -29.58 10.44
CA GLN A 601 -28.02 -30.76 9.69
C GLN A 601 -26.90 -30.48 8.66
N HIS A 602 -26.91 -29.34 8.03
CA HIS A 602 -25.98 -28.92 7.01
C HIS A 602 -24.89 -27.97 7.49
N GLN A 603 -24.84 -27.66 8.78
CA GLN A 603 -23.96 -26.68 9.37
C GLN A 603 -22.50 -26.81 8.93
N LYS A 604 -21.97 -28.05 8.87
CA LYS A 604 -20.59 -28.29 8.43
C LYS A 604 -20.37 -27.87 6.97
N ALA A 605 -21.28 -28.26 6.08
CA ALA A 605 -21.15 -27.95 4.65
C ALA A 605 -21.33 -26.44 4.38
N LEU A 606 -22.31 -25.81 5.00
CA LEU A 606 -22.51 -24.36 4.91
C LEU A 606 -21.27 -23.60 5.41
N ARG A 607 -20.76 -23.98 6.56
CA ARG A 607 -19.53 -23.39 7.11
C ARG A 607 -18.32 -23.51 6.17
N GLU A 608 -18.15 -24.63 5.49
CA GLU A 608 -17.08 -24.81 4.51
C GLU A 608 -17.31 -23.93 3.26
N ILE A 609 -18.55 -23.77 2.81
CA ILE A 609 -18.90 -22.84 1.71
C ILE A 609 -18.55 -21.40 2.12
N HIS A 610 -19.03 -20.94 3.28
CA HIS A 610 -18.77 -19.60 3.80
C HIS A 610 -17.27 -19.32 3.89
N ARG A 611 -16.49 -20.21 4.48
CA ARG A 611 -15.05 -20.05 4.61
C ARG A 611 -14.32 -19.94 3.27
N ASN A 612 -14.73 -20.74 2.30
CA ASN A 612 -14.16 -20.69 0.97
C ASN A 612 -14.49 -19.36 0.25
N LEU A 613 -15.69 -18.83 0.42
CA LEU A 613 -16.08 -17.52 -0.13
C LEU A 613 -15.30 -16.39 0.55
N ILE A 614 -15.17 -16.41 1.88
CA ILE A 614 -14.32 -15.45 2.61
C ILE A 614 -12.85 -15.52 2.16
N LEU A 615 -12.29 -16.71 1.95
CA LEU A 615 -10.92 -16.87 1.45
C LEU A 615 -10.77 -16.40 -0.01
N PHE A 616 -11.84 -16.44 -0.81
CA PHE A 616 -11.83 -15.85 -2.14
C PHE A 616 -11.82 -14.31 -2.08
N HIS A 617 -12.59 -13.68 -1.18
CA HIS A 617 -12.62 -12.22 -0.99
C HIS A 617 -11.48 -11.68 -0.10
N GLU A 618 -10.60 -12.54 0.41
CA GLU A 618 -9.39 -12.13 1.12
C GLU A 618 -8.54 -11.25 0.19
N HIS A 619 -7.87 -10.22 0.75
CA HIS A 619 -7.30 -9.09 0.00
C HIS A 619 -6.13 -9.41 -0.93
N THR A 620 -5.42 -10.52 -0.74
CA THR A 620 -4.26 -10.86 -1.57
C THR A 620 -4.68 -11.37 -2.96
N TRP A 621 -4.56 -10.48 -3.95
CA TRP A 621 -4.94 -10.76 -5.35
C TRP A 621 -3.70 -10.93 -6.21
N GLY A 622 -3.25 -12.19 -6.40
CA GLY A 622 -2.03 -12.51 -7.14
C GLY A 622 -0.81 -12.72 -6.25
N ALA A 623 0.38 -12.40 -6.77
CA ALA A 623 1.67 -12.57 -6.10
C ALA A 623 2.47 -11.26 -6.17
N TRP A 624 3.42 -11.08 -5.25
CA TRP A 624 4.32 -9.90 -5.24
C TRP A 624 5.01 -9.65 -6.58
N CYS A 625 5.21 -10.70 -7.39
CA CYS A 625 5.83 -10.63 -8.70
C CYS A 625 4.85 -10.73 -9.88
N SER A 626 3.55 -10.55 -9.66
CA SER A 626 2.53 -10.69 -10.72
C SER A 626 2.77 -9.77 -11.93
N ILE A 627 3.33 -8.57 -11.72
CA ILE A 627 3.67 -7.63 -12.79
C ILE A 627 5.03 -7.98 -13.40
N SER A 628 6.02 -8.31 -12.57
CA SER A 628 7.40 -8.53 -13.02
C SER A 628 7.64 -9.92 -13.61
N ALA A 629 6.89 -10.92 -13.16
CA ALA A 629 7.03 -12.32 -13.60
C ALA A 629 5.66 -13.05 -13.63
N PRO A 630 4.73 -12.62 -14.51
CA PRO A 630 3.33 -13.10 -14.49
C PRO A 630 3.17 -14.59 -14.84
N ASP A 631 4.11 -15.17 -15.58
CA ASP A 631 4.00 -16.54 -16.13
C ASP A 631 4.84 -17.58 -15.37
N VAL A 632 5.50 -17.17 -14.28
CA VAL A 632 6.24 -18.15 -13.46
C VAL A 632 5.29 -19.00 -12.65
N PHE A 633 5.72 -20.23 -12.32
CA PHE A 633 4.93 -21.19 -11.53
C PHE A 633 4.37 -20.58 -10.25
N PHE A 634 5.17 -19.81 -9.54
CA PHE A 634 4.76 -19.18 -8.29
C PHE A 634 3.53 -18.27 -8.48
N THR A 635 3.56 -17.37 -9.48
CA THR A 635 2.46 -16.44 -9.78
C THR A 635 1.19 -17.18 -10.22
N THR A 636 1.35 -18.13 -11.15
CA THR A 636 0.20 -18.88 -11.69
C THR A 636 -0.42 -19.81 -10.64
N GLU A 637 0.39 -20.39 -9.75
CA GLU A 637 -0.07 -21.27 -8.67
C GLU A 637 -0.79 -20.48 -7.57
N GLN A 638 -0.35 -19.28 -7.24
CA GLN A 638 -1.08 -18.36 -6.33
C GLN A 638 -2.52 -18.18 -6.79
N TRP A 639 -2.71 -17.81 -8.05
CA TRP A 639 -4.04 -17.61 -8.61
C TRP A 639 -4.84 -18.92 -8.68
N ARG A 640 -4.22 -20.03 -9.09
CA ARG A 640 -4.88 -21.33 -9.12
C ARG A 640 -5.44 -21.74 -7.75
N ILE A 641 -4.67 -21.50 -6.68
CA ILE A 641 -5.15 -21.82 -5.33
C ILE A 641 -6.26 -20.83 -4.91
N LYS A 642 -6.09 -19.53 -5.16
CA LYS A 642 -7.12 -18.51 -4.88
C LYS A 642 -8.45 -18.88 -5.54
N LYS A 643 -8.44 -19.18 -6.84
CA LYS A 643 -9.62 -19.60 -7.59
C LYS A 643 -10.21 -20.90 -7.04
N SER A 644 -9.41 -21.82 -6.55
CA SER A 644 -9.90 -23.11 -6.02
C SER A 644 -10.80 -22.96 -4.78
N PHE A 645 -10.71 -21.87 -4.05
CA PHE A 645 -11.66 -21.57 -2.98
C PHE A 645 -13.06 -21.34 -3.53
N LEU A 646 -13.19 -20.51 -4.56
CA LEU A 646 -14.47 -20.27 -5.24
C LEU A 646 -15.01 -21.56 -5.86
N ASP A 647 -14.18 -22.30 -6.60
CA ASP A 647 -14.57 -23.57 -7.24
C ASP A 647 -15.05 -24.60 -6.19
N SER A 648 -14.40 -24.63 -5.02
CA SER A 648 -14.76 -25.53 -3.91
C SER A 648 -16.12 -25.14 -3.28
N ALA A 649 -16.34 -23.83 -3.06
CA ALA A 649 -17.62 -23.32 -2.57
C ALA A 649 -18.76 -23.68 -3.53
N GLN A 650 -18.58 -23.43 -4.83
CA GLN A 650 -19.54 -23.74 -5.88
C GLN A 650 -19.87 -25.26 -5.94
N ALA A 651 -18.84 -26.12 -5.90
CA ALA A 651 -19.03 -27.55 -5.95
C ALA A 651 -19.78 -28.10 -4.72
N GLN A 652 -19.50 -27.54 -3.55
CA GLN A 652 -20.19 -27.92 -2.31
C GLN A 652 -21.63 -27.42 -2.31
N PHE A 653 -21.88 -26.19 -2.73
CA PHE A 653 -23.22 -25.64 -2.85
C PHE A 653 -24.10 -26.44 -3.80
N LEU A 654 -23.61 -26.77 -4.99
CA LEU A 654 -24.35 -27.61 -5.96
C LEU A 654 -24.75 -28.98 -5.38
N ARG A 655 -23.91 -29.59 -4.52
CA ARG A 655 -24.25 -30.86 -3.85
C ARG A 655 -25.36 -30.68 -2.81
N LEU A 656 -25.43 -29.53 -2.16
CA LEU A 656 -26.51 -29.23 -1.22
C LEU A 656 -27.81 -28.91 -1.97
N ASP A 657 -27.77 -28.05 -2.95
CA ASP A 657 -28.94 -27.59 -3.72
C ASP A 657 -29.65 -28.76 -4.40
N GLN A 658 -28.92 -29.72 -4.95
CA GLN A 658 -29.49 -30.93 -5.55
C GLN A 658 -30.38 -31.76 -4.60
N GLN A 659 -30.24 -31.61 -3.27
CA GLN A 659 -31.04 -32.31 -2.28
C GLN A 659 -32.41 -31.66 -2.05
N TYR A 660 -32.63 -30.39 -2.44
CA TYR A 660 -33.81 -29.60 -2.08
C TYR A 660 -34.70 -29.20 -3.26
N GLY A 661 -34.29 -29.43 -4.52
CA GLY A 661 -35.16 -29.23 -5.70
C GLY A 661 -35.22 -27.80 -6.23
N LYS A 662 -35.82 -27.60 -7.38
CA LYS A 662 -35.66 -26.45 -8.29
C LYS A 662 -36.18 -25.13 -7.73
N PRO A 663 -35.49 -23.99 -8.06
CA PRO A 663 -35.93 -22.65 -7.70
C PRO A 663 -37.23 -22.23 -8.37
N LEU A 664 -37.96 -21.36 -7.71
CA LEU A 664 -39.19 -20.71 -8.18
C LEU A 664 -38.94 -19.95 -9.50
N LYS A 665 -39.76 -20.22 -10.51
CA LYS A 665 -39.75 -19.43 -11.76
C LYS A 665 -40.34 -18.05 -11.49
N CYS A 666 -39.58 -16.99 -11.73
CA CYS A 666 -40.11 -15.62 -11.80
C CYS A 666 -41.16 -15.52 -12.93
N THR A 667 -42.30 -14.97 -12.61
CA THR A 667 -43.35 -14.59 -13.57
C THR A 667 -42.96 -13.27 -14.24
N LYS A 668 -43.01 -13.25 -15.57
CA LYS A 668 -42.81 -12.07 -16.42
C LYS A 668 -43.97 -11.06 -16.15
N LEU A 669 -43.61 -9.85 -15.73
CA LEU A 669 -44.56 -8.69 -15.70
C LEU A 669 -44.57 -8.02 -17.07
N VAL A 670 -45.73 -7.53 -17.52
CA VAL A 670 -46.00 -7.02 -18.86
C VAL A 670 -46.42 -5.56 -18.85
N GLY A 671 -45.78 -4.64 -19.61
CA GLY A 671 -46.14 -3.20 -19.76
C GLY A 671 -45.10 -2.36 -20.51
N ASN A 672 -45.47 -1.62 -21.57
CA ASN A 672 -44.53 -0.93 -22.49
C ASN A 672 -44.49 0.58 -22.19
N GLN A 673 -43.52 1.05 -21.41
CA GLN A 673 -43.36 2.47 -21.06
C GLN A 673 -42.08 3.09 -21.60
N PHE A 674 -41.16 2.27 -22.14
CA PHE A 674 -39.89 2.75 -22.67
C PHE A 674 -39.92 2.75 -24.22
N THR A 675 -39.36 3.81 -24.81
CA THR A 675 -38.98 3.88 -26.20
C THR A 675 -37.53 4.27 -26.35
N PHE A 676 -36.79 3.66 -27.26
CA PHE A 676 -35.36 3.94 -27.45
C PHE A 676 -34.97 3.91 -28.93
N THR A 677 -33.86 4.58 -29.21
CA THR A 677 -33.19 4.57 -30.50
C THR A 677 -31.73 4.15 -30.36
N TRP A 678 -31.29 3.33 -31.28
CA TRP A 678 -29.89 2.89 -31.33
C TRP A 678 -28.93 4.01 -31.71
N ASP A 679 -27.73 3.96 -31.22
CA ASP A 679 -26.62 4.69 -31.84
C ASP A 679 -26.22 3.96 -33.13
N SER A 680 -26.12 4.68 -34.24
CA SER A 680 -25.80 4.11 -35.53
C SER A 680 -24.31 3.84 -35.75
N THR A 681 -23.45 4.43 -34.92
CA THR A 681 -22.00 4.42 -35.09
C THR A 681 -21.31 3.67 -33.98
N HIS A 682 -21.68 3.98 -32.73
CA HIS A 682 -21.06 3.40 -31.54
C HIS A 682 -22.01 2.40 -30.89
N SER A 683 -21.47 1.69 -29.91
CA SER A 683 -22.29 0.84 -29.04
C SER A 683 -23.27 1.65 -28.21
N GLY A 684 -24.37 1.05 -27.77
CA GLY A 684 -25.32 1.65 -26.85
C GLY A 684 -26.55 2.26 -27.51
N ILE A 685 -27.38 2.90 -26.71
CA ILE A 685 -28.65 3.54 -27.06
C ILE A 685 -28.43 5.06 -27.07
N ARG A 686 -28.84 5.72 -28.18
CA ARG A 686 -28.70 7.18 -28.34
C ARG A 686 -29.75 7.97 -27.56
N SER A 687 -30.99 7.48 -27.54
CA SER A 687 -32.14 8.06 -26.85
C SER A 687 -32.87 6.98 -26.10
N LEU A 688 -33.18 7.18 -24.84
CA LEU A 688 -34.02 6.34 -24.01
C LEU A 688 -35.08 7.21 -23.36
N ARG A 689 -36.35 6.95 -23.68
CA ARG A 689 -37.47 7.74 -23.14
C ARG A 689 -38.38 6.85 -22.29
N TYR A 690 -38.73 7.38 -21.14
CA TYR A 690 -39.79 6.84 -20.27
C TYR A 690 -41.01 7.75 -20.33
N LYS A 691 -42.17 7.20 -20.72
CA LYS A 691 -43.39 7.99 -20.91
C LYS A 691 -43.19 9.25 -21.78
N ASN A 692 -42.46 9.13 -22.87
CA ASN A 692 -42.06 10.19 -23.79
C ASN A 692 -41.09 11.25 -23.25
N GLN A 693 -40.57 11.15 -22.04
CA GLN A 693 -39.55 12.01 -21.49
C GLN A 693 -38.17 11.40 -21.69
N GLU A 694 -37.24 12.21 -22.23
CA GLU A 694 -35.85 11.77 -22.45
C GLU A 694 -35.11 11.60 -21.12
N LEU A 695 -34.40 10.50 -20.97
CA LEU A 695 -33.61 10.14 -19.80
C LEU A 695 -32.12 10.34 -19.98
N LEU A 696 -31.62 10.44 -21.22
CA LEU A 696 -30.20 10.44 -21.52
C LEU A 696 -29.67 11.82 -21.87
N LYS A 697 -28.48 12.12 -21.39
CA LYS A 697 -27.71 13.27 -21.78
C LYS A 697 -27.29 13.16 -23.24
N GLN A 698 -27.52 14.21 -24.01
CA GLN A 698 -27.08 14.29 -25.40
C GLN A 698 -25.60 14.62 -25.50
N ASP A 699 -24.95 14.30 -26.63
CA ASP A 699 -23.52 14.55 -26.86
C ASP A 699 -22.54 13.79 -25.95
N THR A 700 -22.99 12.68 -25.37
CA THR A 700 -22.19 11.73 -24.61
C THR A 700 -22.27 10.33 -25.27
N PRO A 701 -21.39 9.38 -24.92
CA PRO A 701 -21.60 7.99 -25.29
C PRO A 701 -22.98 7.50 -24.86
N GLY A 702 -23.61 6.67 -25.68
CA GLY A 702 -24.98 6.20 -25.45
C GLY A 702 -25.12 5.35 -24.17
N PHE A 703 -26.36 5.12 -23.73
CA PHE A 703 -26.67 4.24 -22.62
C PHE A 703 -26.31 2.78 -22.96
N GLY A 704 -25.52 2.15 -22.12
CA GLY A 704 -24.96 0.83 -22.38
C GLY A 704 -23.78 0.84 -23.37
N ALA A 705 -23.29 2.03 -23.78
CA ALA A 705 -22.09 2.10 -24.60
C ALA A 705 -20.87 1.53 -23.86
N CYS A 706 -20.06 0.78 -24.59
CA CYS A 706 -18.84 0.17 -24.06
C CYS A 706 -17.64 1.07 -24.37
N ILE A 707 -16.92 1.46 -23.34
CA ILE A 707 -15.70 2.28 -23.42
C ILE A 707 -14.55 1.37 -23.01
N TYR A 708 -13.58 1.18 -23.91
CA TYR A 708 -12.40 0.38 -23.67
C TYR A 708 -11.17 1.28 -23.54
N SER A 709 -10.39 1.07 -22.50
CA SER A 709 -9.19 1.83 -22.22
C SER A 709 -7.98 0.91 -22.15
N LEU A 710 -6.86 1.33 -22.75
CA LEU A 710 -5.61 0.57 -22.79
C LEU A 710 -4.41 1.46 -22.49
N GLY A 711 -3.44 0.91 -21.75
CA GLY A 711 -2.18 1.57 -21.41
C GLY A 711 -2.16 2.24 -20.04
N ILE A 712 -1.01 2.80 -19.68
CA ILE A 712 -0.79 3.40 -18.34
C ILE A 712 -0.85 4.93 -18.41
N ALA A 713 -0.09 5.55 -19.32
CA ALA A 713 -0.11 7.00 -19.57
C ALA A 713 0.66 7.32 -20.87
N PRO A 714 0.09 8.09 -21.81
CA PRO A 714 -1.33 8.42 -21.82
C PRO A 714 -2.19 7.18 -22.02
N GLN A 715 -3.27 7.04 -21.24
CA GLN A 715 -4.24 5.99 -21.45
C GLN A 715 -5.07 6.33 -22.70
N VAL A 716 -5.16 5.40 -23.62
CA VAL A 716 -6.01 5.55 -24.80
C VAL A 716 -7.38 4.95 -24.49
N SER A 717 -8.40 5.76 -24.47
CA SER A 717 -9.80 5.36 -24.26
C SER A 717 -10.60 5.55 -25.55
N GLU A 718 -11.38 4.56 -25.93
CA GLU A 718 -12.22 4.60 -27.11
C GLU A 718 -13.64 4.09 -26.83
N VAL A 719 -14.63 4.75 -27.41
CA VAL A 719 -16.01 4.22 -27.46
C VAL A 719 -16.06 3.17 -28.56
N LEU A 720 -16.38 1.94 -28.17
CA LEU A 720 -16.38 0.82 -29.11
C LEU A 720 -17.53 0.94 -30.12
N SER A 721 -17.23 0.68 -31.40
CA SER A 721 -18.18 0.74 -32.49
C SER A 721 -18.93 -0.59 -32.67
N ASN A 722 -20.17 -0.50 -33.15
CA ASN A 722 -20.95 -1.67 -33.48
C ASN A 722 -20.39 -2.34 -34.74
N THR A 723 -20.31 -3.67 -34.72
CA THR A 723 -20.05 -4.47 -35.90
C THR A 723 -21.34 -4.99 -36.52
N GLN A 724 -22.38 -5.22 -35.69
CA GLN A 724 -23.70 -5.69 -36.13
C GLN A 724 -24.79 -5.21 -35.19
N ILE A 725 -25.96 -4.82 -35.75
CA ILE A 725 -27.17 -4.49 -35.01
C ILE A 725 -28.34 -5.33 -35.58
N ASP A 726 -28.99 -6.12 -34.73
CA ASP A 726 -30.25 -6.83 -35.04
C ASP A 726 -31.40 -6.22 -34.21
N ILE A 727 -32.09 -5.26 -34.80
CA ILE A 727 -33.16 -4.51 -34.12
C ILE A 727 -34.30 -5.44 -33.66
N ASN A 728 -34.62 -6.47 -34.46
CA ASN A 728 -35.72 -7.39 -34.17
C ASN A 728 -35.45 -8.28 -32.96
N LYS A 729 -34.16 -8.59 -32.69
CA LYS A 729 -33.74 -9.37 -31.55
C LYS A 729 -33.26 -8.49 -30.37
N GLY A 730 -33.23 -7.17 -30.57
CA GLY A 730 -32.67 -6.27 -29.57
C GLY A 730 -31.18 -6.58 -29.27
N LEU A 731 -30.38 -6.84 -30.28
CA LEU A 731 -29.01 -7.30 -30.15
C LEU A 731 -28.04 -6.33 -30.84
N GLN A 732 -27.01 -5.92 -30.13
CA GLN A 732 -25.81 -5.30 -30.71
C GLN A 732 -24.62 -6.22 -30.49
N SER A 733 -23.75 -6.33 -31.50
CA SER A 733 -22.48 -7.05 -31.41
C SER A 733 -21.32 -6.10 -31.71
N ILE A 734 -20.23 -6.24 -30.94
CA ILE A 734 -18.99 -5.50 -31.06
C ILE A 734 -17.87 -6.50 -31.23
N GLU A 735 -17.04 -6.31 -32.24
CA GLU A 735 -15.77 -7.04 -32.38
C GLU A 735 -14.60 -6.09 -32.37
N HIS A 736 -13.72 -6.27 -31.40
CA HIS A 736 -12.49 -5.53 -31.20
C HIS A 736 -11.32 -6.52 -31.14
N PRO A 737 -10.07 -6.14 -31.46
CA PRO A 737 -8.92 -7.04 -31.42
C PRO A 737 -8.74 -7.80 -30.10
N ASN A 738 -9.09 -7.17 -28.97
CA ASN A 738 -8.89 -7.73 -27.64
C ASN A 738 -10.15 -8.33 -27.00
N LEU A 739 -11.35 -8.04 -27.54
CA LEU A 739 -12.59 -8.49 -26.93
C LEU A 739 -13.73 -8.61 -27.97
N LYS A 740 -14.74 -9.41 -27.61
CA LYS A 740 -16.02 -9.47 -28.28
C LYS A 740 -17.13 -9.24 -27.27
N ILE A 741 -18.11 -8.40 -27.61
CA ILE A 741 -19.25 -8.11 -26.74
C ILE A 741 -20.53 -8.29 -27.50
N ASP A 742 -21.49 -9.02 -26.93
CA ASP A 742 -22.88 -9.04 -27.36
C ASP A 742 -23.73 -8.33 -26.27
N ILE A 743 -24.47 -7.31 -26.67
CA ILE A 743 -25.36 -6.54 -25.77
C ILE A 743 -26.80 -6.86 -26.19
N GLN A 744 -27.56 -7.45 -25.29
CA GLN A 744 -28.97 -7.73 -25.51
C GLN A 744 -29.81 -6.72 -24.72
N TYR A 745 -30.72 -6.08 -25.43
CA TYR A 745 -31.74 -5.21 -24.90
C TYR A 745 -33.06 -5.95 -24.90
N ASP A 746 -33.86 -5.78 -23.84
CA ASP A 746 -35.22 -6.35 -23.83
C ASP A 746 -36.24 -5.30 -24.33
N PRO A 747 -36.59 -5.28 -25.66
CA PRO A 747 -37.46 -4.29 -26.24
C PRO A 747 -38.96 -4.54 -25.92
N THR A 748 -39.29 -5.69 -25.33
CA THR A 748 -40.69 -6.12 -25.05
C THR A 748 -41.04 -6.01 -23.55
N SER A 749 -40.17 -5.40 -22.78
CA SER A 749 -40.42 -5.21 -21.34
C SER A 749 -41.58 -4.21 -21.11
N ASP A 750 -42.69 -4.74 -20.64
CA ASP A 750 -43.93 -4.01 -20.35
C ASP A 750 -43.96 -3.48 -18.88
N SER A 751 -42.77 -3.41 -18.25
CA SER A 751 -42.58 -2.89 -16.86
C SER A 751 -41.98 -1.51 -16.86
N ASN A 752 -41.88 -0.90 -15.68
CA ASN A 752 -41.04 0.29 -15.45
C ASN A 752 -39.52 -0.05 -15.40
N GLU A 753 -39.13 -1.21 -15.95
CA GLU A 753 -37.78 -1.73 -15.94
C GLU A 753 -37.24 -1.84 -17.37
N PHE A 754 -35.99 -1.51 -17.56
CA PHE A 754 -35.27 -1.66 -18.80
C PHE A 754 -34.01 -2.52 -18.57
N HIS A 755 -33.96 -3.68 -19.23
CA HIS A 755 -32.92 -4.65 -18.96
C HIS A 755 -31.82 -4.61 -20.03
N LEU A 756 -30.57 -4.60 -19.60
CA LEU A 756 -29.38 -4.82 -20.44
C LEU A 756 -28.67 -6.09 -20.01
N ARG A 757 -28.27 -6.89 -21.00
CA ARG A 757 -27.44 -8.08 -20.74
C ARG A 757 -26.21 -8.03 -21.64
N PHE A 758 -25.03 -8.08 -21.00
CA PHE A 758 -23.75 -8.11 -21.68
C PHE A 758 -23.17 -9.52 -21.63
N ARG A 759 -22.71 -10.00 -22.79
CA ARG A 759 -21.87 -11.18 -22.91
C ARG A 759 -20.52 -10.72 -23.42
N ILE A 760 -19.50 -10.82 -22.57
CA ILE A 760 -18.16 -10.31 -22.84
C ILE A 760 -17.20 -11.49 -22.94
N ASP A 761 -16.54 -11.62 -24.10
CA ASP A 761 -15.46 -12.58 -24.34
C ASP A 761 -14.18 -11.78 -24.59
N LYS A 762 -13.27 -11.79 -23.61
CA LYS A 762 -12.07 -10.95 -23.58
C LYS A 762 -10.82 -11.81 -23.66
N LYS A 763 -9.89 -11.42 -24.53
CA LYS A 763 -8.56 -12.03 -24.57
C LYS A 763 -7.76 -11.65 -23.32
N ALA A 764 -6.98 -12.60 -22.81
CA ALA A 764 -5.98 -12.31 -21.78
C ALA A 764 -4.82 -11.51 -22.39
N ILE A 765 -4.61 -10.30 -21.91
CA ILE A 765 -3.48 -9.43 -22.27
C ILE A 765 -2.73 -8.98 -21.02
N ARG A 766 -1.47 -8.57 -21.18
CA ARG A 766 -0.62 -8.14 -20.07
C ARG A 766 -0.58 -6.62 -19.86
N ASP A 767 -1.11 -5.87 -20.81
CA ASP A 767 -1.22 -4.42 -20.68
C ASP A 767 -2.32 -4.07 -19.69
N LYS A 768 -2.18 -2.93 -19.02
CA LYS A 768 -3.24 -2.38 -18.18
C LYS A 768 -4.43 -2.01 -19.05
N GLU A 769 -5.61 -2.50 -18.70
CA GLU A 769 -6.84 -2.25 -19.45
C GLU A 769 -8.05 -2.08 -18.53
N ALA A 770 -9.08 -1.41 -19.04
CA ALA A 770 -10.38 -1.30 -18.38
C ALA A 770 -11.50 -1.32 -19.41
N LEU A 771 -12.65 -1.87 -19.03
CA LEU A 771 -13.89 -1.83 -19.81
C LEU A 771 -14.99 -1.22 -18.96
N HIS A 772 -15.57 -0.11 -19.45
CA HIS A 772 -16.65 0.61 -18.76
C HIS A 772 -17.95 0.49 -19.57
N ILE A 773 -19.06 0.40 -18.86
CA ILE A 773 -20.42 0.45 -19.41
C ILE A 773 -21.03 1.79 -19.03
N CYS A 774 -21.37 2.61 -20.02
CA CYS A 774 -21.81 3.98 -19.82
C CYS A 774 -23.29 4.08 -19.43
N LEU A 775 -23.59 4.93 -18.41
CA LEU A 775 -24.92 5.22 -17.92
C LEU A 775 -25.19 6.74 -17.90
N PRO A 776 -25.36 7.40 -19.06
CA PRO A 776 -25.35 8.87 -19.19
C PRO A 776 -26.74 9.47 -18.92
N PHE A 777 -27.27 9.36 -17.72
CA PHE A 777 -28.57 9.93 -17.38
C PHE A 777 -28.54 11.47 -17.35
N GLU A 778 -29.55 12.12 -17.92
CA GLU A 778 -29.79 13.56 -17.87
C GLU A 778 -30.66 13.91 -16.65
N LEU A 779 -30.00 14.26 -15.55
CA LEU A 779 -30.66 14.62 -14.28
C LEU A 779 -30.21 16.00 -13.82
N ASP A 780 -31.13 16.74 -13.21
CA ASP A 780 -30.88 18.12 -12.73
C ASP A 780 -30.43 18.08 -11.24
N ASN A 781 -29.11 18.14 -11.02
CA ASN A 781 -28.54 18.15 -9.67
C ASN A 781 -28.97 16.91 -8.84
N PRO A 782 -28.77 15.69 -9.33
CA PRO A 782 -29.29 14.51 -8.68
C PRO A 782 -28.62 14.24 -7.34
N SER A 783 -29.40 13.71 -6.38
CA SER A 783 -28.83 12.96 -5.26
C SER A 783 -28.49 11.56 -5.72
N LEU A 784 -27.39 11.01 -5.22
CA LEU A 784 -26.99 9.63 -5.40
C LEU A 784 -27.01 8.93 -4.04
N THR A 785 -27.78 7.84 -3.94
CA THR A 785 -27.80 6.98 -2.76
C THR A 785 -27.54 5.54 -3.16
N TYR A 786 -26.92 4.78 -2.26
CA TYR A 786 -26.61 3.36 -2.45
C TYR A 786 -26.56 2.65 -1.08
N GLY A 787 -26.47 1.33 -1.08
CA GLY A 787 -26.52 0.51 0.13
C GLY A 787 -27.72 -0.41 0.13
N GLU A 788 -27.84 -1.31 1.09
CA GLU A 788 -28.98 -2.23 1.23
C GLU A 788 -29.86 -1.86 2.41
N GLU A 789 -29.44 -2.24 3.62
CA GLU A 789 -30.21 -1.96 4.83
C GLU A 789 -30.16 -0.47 5.22
N THR A 790 -28.99 0.13 5.08
CA THR A 790 -28.77 1.56 5.34
C THR A 790 -28.35 2.25 4.04
N LEU A 791 -29.16 3.22 3.58
CA LEU A 791 -28.84 4.01 2.41
C LEU A 791 -27.80 5.11 2.75
N LEU A 792 -26.72 5.13 2.02
CA LEU A 792 -25.66 6.14 2.08
C LEU A 792 -25.89 7.20 1.02
N ASN A 793 -25.66 8.46 1.37
CA ASN A 793 -25.71 9.58 0.44
C ASN A 793 -24.29 9.92 -0.02
N TYR A 794 -24.03 9.79 -1.30
CA TYR A 794 -22.76 10.21 -1.88
C TYR A 794 -22.75 11.73 -2.18
N PRO A 795 -21.70 12.49 -1.91
CA PRO A 795 -20.45 12.09 -1.21
C PRO A 795 -20.49 12.34 0.32
N VAL A 796 -21.65 12.66 0.89
CA VAL A 796 -21.79 13.13 2.29
C VAL A 796 -21.35 12.07 3.30
N ASP A 797 -21.66 10.82 3.02
CA ASP A 797 -21.38 9.68 3.90
C ASP A 797 -20.03 9.02 3.59
N GLN A 798 -19.22 9.67 2.75
CA GLN A 798 -17.81 9.27 2.54
C GLN A 798 -16.93 9.98 3.59
N LEU A 799 -16.37 9.21 4.52
CA LEU A 799 -15.46 9.72 5.54
C LEU A 799 -14.15 10.23 4.93
N ALA A 800 -13.41 11.00 5.71
CA ALA A 800 -12.08 11.47 5.31
C ALA A 800 -11.18 10.29 4.91
N GLY A 801 -10.44 10.45 3.84
CA GLY A 801 -9.59 9.40 3.28
C GLY A 801 -10.28 8.43 2.32
N SER A 802 -11.61 8.50 2.13
CA SER A 802 -12.31 7.68 1.13
C SER A 802 -11.92 8.07 -0.29
N ASN A 803 -11.84 7.06 -1.17
CA ASN A 803 -11.80 7.27 -2.59
C ASN A 803 -13.18 7.80 -3.06
N LYS A 804 -13.17 8.86 -3.87
CA LYS A 804 -14.39 9.50 -4.37
C LYS A 804 -14.60 9.32 -5.88
N GLU A 805 -13.77 8.56 -6.54
CA GLU A 805 -13.92 8.24 -7.97
C GLU A 805 -14.81 7.01 -8.16
N PHE A 806 -14.72 6.07 -7.23
CA PHE A 806 -15.47 4.81 -7.24
C PHE A 806 -16.36 4.69 -6.02
N ILE A 807 -17.47 4.00 -6.18
CA ILE A 807 -18.30 3.48 -5.08
C ILE A 807 -18.53 1.98 -5.29
N CYS A 808 -18.62 1.24 -4.21
CA CYS A 808 -19.07 -0.14 -4.24
C CYS A 808 -20.53 -0.21 -3.83
N VAL A 809 -21.37 -0.77 -4.69
CA VAL A 809 -22.81 -0.96 -4.43
C VAL A 809 -23.07 -2.45 -4.17
N SER A 810 -23.98 -2.77 -3.25
CA SER A 810 -24.33 -4.18 -3.03
C SER A 810 -25.03 -4.77 -4.27
N ASP A 811 -26.16 -4.21 -4.65
CA ASP A 811 -26.92 -4.61 -5.84
C ASP A 811 -27.43 -3.44 -6.67
N HIS A 812 -27.54 -2.23 -6.07
CA HIS A 812 -28.15 -1.10 -6.76
C HIS A 812 -27.68 0.25 -6.26
N LEU A 813 -27.90 1.26 -7.08
CA LEU A 813 -27.80 2.67 -6.72
C LEU A 813 -29.08 3.40 -7.14
N ILE A 814 -29.38 4.51 -6.48
CA ILE A 814 -30.54 5.34 -6.76
C ILE A 814 -30.06 6.76 -7.12
N LEU A 815 -30.47 7.23 -8.28
CA LEU A 815 -30.31 8.60 -8.72
C LEU A 815 -31.67 9.29 -8.66
N GLU A 816 -31.74 10.41 -7.95
CA GLU A 816 -33.03 11.10 -7.78
C GLU A 816 -32.85 12.62 -7.97
N ASP A 817 -33.72 13.18 -8.84
CA ASP A 817 -33.89 14.62 -9.00
C ASP A 817 -35.37 15.00 -8.79
N LYS A 818 -35.74 16.24 -9.12
CA LYS A 818 -37.14 16.71 -9.01
C LYS A 818 -38.12 16.02 -9.96
N LYS A 819 -37.65 15.36 -11.02
CA LYS A 819 -38.46 14.78 -12.08
C LYS A 819 -38.43 13.25 -12.08
N PHE A 820 -37.28 12.68 -11.77
CA PHE A 820 -37.03 11.25 -11.91
C PHE A 820 -36.42 10.66 -10.64
N LYS A 821 -36.81 9.42 -10.38
CA LYS A 821 -36.12 8.52 -9.48
C LYS A 821 -35.75 7.28 -10.28
N ILE A 822 -34.45 7.09 -10.53
CA ILE A 822 -33.91 6.00 -11.32
C ILE A 822 -33.14 5.07 -10.37
N THR A 823 -33.55 3.79 -10.34
CA THR A 823 -32.80 2.76 -9.64
C THR A 823 -32.04 1.93 -10.68
N VAL A 824 -30.73 1.86 -10.52
CA VAL A 824 -29.84 1.05 -11.37
C VAL A 824 -29.45 -0.20 -10.59
N PHE A 825 -29.90 -1.36 -11.06
CA PHE A 825 -29.54 -2.65 -10.49
C PHE A 825 -28.32 -3.22 -11.23
N THR A 826 -27.27 -3.54 -10.50
CA THR A 826 -26.02 -4.11 -11.02
C THR A 826 -25.62 -5.39 -10.29
N PRO A 827 -26.44 -6.44 -10.34
CA PRO A 827 -26.28 -7.65 -9.52
C PRO A 827 -24.97 -8.39 -9.80
N ASP A 828 -24.42 -8.22 -11.00
CA ASP A 828 -23.21 -8.91 -11.45
C ASP A 828 -21.94 -8.05 -11.30
N CYS A 829 -22.05 -6.72 -11.17
CA CYS A 829 -20.91 -5.80 -11.04
C CYS A 829 -21.26 -4.70 -10.04
N ASN A 830 -20.48 -4.58 -8.99
CA ASN A 830 -20.75 -3.64 -7.89
C ASN A 830 -19.84 -2.42 -7.89
N LEU A 831 -18.87 -2.33 -8.78
CA LEU A 831 -17.96 -1.19 -8.85
C LEU A 831 -18.49 -0.17 -9.83
N ILE A 832 -18.79 1.02 -9.33
CA ILE A 832 -19.31 2.16 -10.11
C ILE A 832 -18.30 3.29 -10.08
N GLU A 833 -17.77 3.65 -11.25
CA GLU A 833 -16.96 4.85 -11.43
C GLU A 833 -17.85 6.06 -11.68
N LEU A 834 -17.60 7.16 -10.98
CA LEU A 834 -18.36 8.40 -11.07
C LEU A 834 -17.61 9.40 -11.93
N GLY A 835 -18.15 9.70 -13.12
CA GLY A 835 -17.56 10.62 -14.08
C GLY A 835 -17.46 10.05 -15.48
N SER A 836 -16.48 10.48 -16.25
CA SER A 836 -16.25 10.02 -17.61
C SER A 836 -14.82 9.53 -17.81
N PRO A 837 -14.59 8.31 -18.24
CA PRO A 837 -13.25 7.83 -18.56
C PRO A 837 -12.67 8.47 -19.85
N ILE A 838 -13.45 9.24 -20.60
CA ILE A 838 -13.04 9.93 -21.84
C ILE A 838 -12.79 11.43 -21.60
N ASP A 839 -13.55 12.05 -20.71
CA ASP A 839 -13.50 13.49 -20.43
C ASP A 839 -13.11 13.73 -18.98
N GLU A 840 -11.84 14.01 -18.77
CA GLU A 840 -11.29 14.33 -17.45
C GLU A 840 -11.92 15.57 -16.80
N THR A 841 -12.66 16.40 -17.52
CA THR A 841 -13.30 17.61 -16.99
C THR A 841 -14.65 17.35 -16.35
N GLN A 842 -15.23 16.17 -16.53
CA GLN A 842 -16.62 15.82 -16.10
C GLN A 842 -16.69 14.95 -14.84
N THR A 843 -15.58 14.69 -14.17
CA THR A 843 -15.59 13.93 -12.92
C THR A 843 -16.26 14.72 -11.80
N ALA A 844 -17.30 14.15 -11.20
CA ALA A 844 -18.09 14.80 -10.16
C ALA A 844 -17.26 14.99 -8.88
N GLY A 845 -16.74 16.21 -8.69
CA GLY A 845 -16.17 16.64 -7.40
C GLY A 845 -14.81 16.07 -7.02
N ALA A 846 -14.23 15.18 -7.81
CA ALA A 846 -12.85 14.78 -7.66
C ALA A 846 -11.95 15.80 -8.38
N LYS A 847 -10.95 16.32 -7.72
CA LYS A 847 -9.79 16.82 -8.43
C LYS A 847 -9.29 15.68 -9.27
N ILE A 848 -9.38 15.82 -10.58
CA ILE A 848 -8.82 14.89 -11.54
C ILE A 848 -7.43 14.53 -11.06
N TRP A 849 -7.23 13.26 -10.80
CA TRP A 849 -5.93 12.69 -10.66
C TRP A 849 -5.26 12.89 -12.01
N LYS A 850 -4.41 13.92 -12.11
CA LYS A 850 -3.41 13.90 -13.14
C LYS A 850 -2.62 12.62 -12.88
N ARG A 851 -2.87 11.61 -13.71
CA ARG A 851 -2.08 10.38 -13.79
C ARG A 851 -0.66 10.69 -14.33
N GLU A 852 -0.20 11.91 -14.12
CA GLU A 852 1.18 12.31 -14.34
C GLU A 852 1.99 11.67 -13.21
N ASN A 853 2.74 10.65 -13.56
CA ASN A 853 3.76 9.98 -12.74
C ASN A 853 3.28 8.99 -11.68
N GLN A 854 2.30 8.18 -11.98
CA GLN A 854 2.31 6.86 -11.34
C GLN A 854 3.45 6.03 -11.95
N SER A 855 4.66 6.29 -11.47
CA SER A 855 5.63 5.22 -11.45
C SER A 855 4.96 4.10 -10.65
N VAL A 856 4.61 3.02 -11.33
CA VAL A 856 4.18 1.80 -10.67
C VAL A 856 5.31 1.42 -9.75
N SER A 857 5.22 1.84 -8.48
CA SER A 857 5.96 1.15 -7.44
C SER A 857 5.49 -0.30 -7.55
N PRO A 858 6.36 -1.27 -7.73
CA PRO A 858 5.92 -2.65 -7.71
C PRO A 858 5.32 -2.89 -6.33
N LEU A 859 3.99 -3.09 -6.29
CA LEU A 859 3.38 -3.85 -5.23
C LEU A 859 3.95 -5.25 -5.30
#